data_6d54cf6b2453c88d92ddeab81defe416
#
_entry.id   6d54cf6b2453c88d92ddeab81defe416
#
_cell.length_a   1.000
_cell.length_b   1.000
_cell.length_c   1.000
_cell.angle_alpha   90.00
_cell.angle_beta   90.00
_cell.angle_gamma   90.00
#
_symmetry.space_group_name_H-M   'P 1'
#
loop_
_entity.id
_entity.type
_entity.pdbx_description
1 polymer ?
#
loop_
_entity_poly.entity_id
_entity_poly.type
_entity_poly.pdbx_seq_one_letter_code
_entity_poly.pdbx_strand_id
1 'polypeptide(L)'
;MSDDVTPIRQQYLEIKRQYPDTLLLFRLGDFYETFDQDAEIASRELDLVLTSRPIGNGLRAPLAGIPYHAIENYLARLIDKGYHVAICEQIGDQPAKGIFPRKVVRVVTPGTILEAGLLPVNSNNYLASIILQEGRAGIAYVDISTGEFAVTELDAPAGSSPASLNQDFGPIRAELTRLRPAEIIYPDNLVLPDGIPGHITAWPAWRFEPGKCQETLLSHFGVSSLEGFGLQGKSLAIRAAGGILQYIKETEEAALPLLSGLRLYSLSEFMTLDAATRRNLELTETLRGELRGSLLGVLDQTVTPMGKRNIRQWVSQPLLELDRIRKRQDGVEYFVSHSMPRAELRAALKPLSDLERLTNRILSGHAQPRDLVAMRETLTNLPKVQQSTKGSQAGEEELLPTSTFLPIFDSCSDELNMLQSSIDDDPPATLQNTGVIRPGFSPELDGVIQASSHAREWINNLEPAERQRTGIKTLKVGYNKVFGYYIEISQGQAANAPSEYIRKQTLVNAERYITPEMKEYETLVLNAEERIREIELRLFREVCSELMKSARRLLDTARALAELDVLSALAEAAALGSFIRPMVCEDNGLDIRDGRHPVVEQMLHGERYVPNDITFEEGEAIRIITGPNMSGKSTYLRQAALITLMAQMGSFVPATSATIGMVDRIFTRIGAQDEIHAGQSTFMVEMIEVANILHHATSRSLLILDEIGRGTSTYDGVSIAWAVVEYIHNHPQLRAKTLFATHYHELTQLADFLPGVRNYNVAVTEADGNVVFLHKIIPGGADRSYGIHVAQLAGLPRPVIQRAAEIMSELEKSSGQAVRINPQSAQQVALFPETNPLIDELEKLDMNSLSPIEALNILFEWQRHFLDKKK
;
A
#
# COMPACT_ATOMS: atom_id res chain seq x y z
N MET A 1 45.56 -16.58 18.66
CA MET A 1 45.54 -15.56 17.57
C MET A 1 44.52 -14.48 17.91
N SER A 2 44.65 -13.77 19.04
CA SER A 2 43.62 -12.82 19.52
C SER A 2 44.16 -11.49 20.06
N ASP A 3 45.45 -11.20 19.93
CA ASP A 3 46.05 -10.03 20.59
C ASP A 3 46.29 -8.80 19.68
N ASP A 4 45.91 -8.83 18.41
CA ASP A 4 46.30 -7.82 17.43
C ASP A 4 45.16 -7.00 16.81
N VAL A 5 43.90 -7.23 17.24
CA VAL A 5 42.72 -6.51 16.70
C VAL A 5 42.29 -5.43 17.69
N THR A 6 41.93 -4.23 17.18
CA THR A 6 41.45 -3.16 18.08
C THR A 6 40.19 -3.62 18.83
N PRO A 7 40.04 -3.25 20.12
CA PRO A 7 38.92 -3.70 20.95
C PRO A 7 37.53 -3.38 20.36
N ILE A 8 37.38 -2.25 19.64
CA ILE A 8 36.15 -1.88 18.92
C ILE A 8 35.87 -2.89 17.78
N ARG A 9 36.91 -3.28 17.06
CA ARG A 9 36.80 -4.24 15.97
C ARG A 9 36.42 -5.64 16.47
N GLN A 10 37.00 -6.04 17.59
CA GLN A 10 36.68 -7.31 18.23
C GLN A 10 35.19 -7.35 18.61
N GLN A 11 34.70 -6.30 19.26
CA GLN A 11 33.27 -6.19 19.62
C GLN A 11 32.33 -6.23 18.38
N TYR A 12 32.71 -5.53 17.30
CA TYR A 12 31.97 -5.59 16.04
C TYR A 12 31.89 -7.01 15.50
N LEU A 13 33.02 -7.72 15.41
CA LEU A 13 33.07 -9.08 14.87
C LEU A 13 32.34 -10.09 15.75
N GLU A 14 32.34 -9.93 17.07
CA GLU A 14 31.59 -10.77 18.01
C GLU A 14 30.07 -10.60 17.79
N ILE A 15 29.61 -9.35 17.57
CA ILE A 15 28.21 -9.07 17.28
C ILE A 15 27.85 -9.55 15.87
N LYS A 16 28.68 -9.27 14.86
CA LYS A 16 28.40 -9.70 13.47
C LYS A 16 28.27 -11.22 13.32
N ARG A 17 29.00 -12.01 14.10
CA ARG A 17 28.87 -13.48 14.13
C ARG A 17 27.49 -13.94 14.62
N GLN A 18 26.82 -13.14 15.47
CA GLN A 18 25.47 -13.44 15.94
C GLN A 18 24.40 -13.07 14.90
N TYR A 19 24.72 -12.14 14.00
CA TYR A 19 23.82 -11.62 12.97
C TYR A 19 24.51 -11.68 11.59
N PRO A 20 24.84 -12.88 11.07
CA PRO A 20 25.65 -13.02 9.85
C PRO A 20 24.99 -12.44 8.62
N ASP A 21 23.65 -12.62 8.48
CA ASP A 21 22.88 -12.28 7.30
C ASP A 21 22.24 -10.87 7.35
N THR A 22 22.63 -10.03 8.35
CA THR A 22 22.12 -8.67 8.53
C THR A 22 23.20 -7.63 8.31
N LEU A 23 22.84 -6.47 7.75
CA LEU A 23 23.74 -5.31 7.75
C LEU A 23 23.85 -4.75 9.17
N LEU A 24 25.04 -4.74 9.73
CA LEU A 24 25.26 -4.27 11.10
C LEU A 24 25.58 -2.77 11.11
N LEU A 25 24.68 -1.94 11.61
CA LEU A 25 24.88 -0.53 11.90
C LEU A 25 25.35 -0.37 13.34
N PHE A 26 26.64 -0.09 13.51
CA PHE A 26 27.32 -0.11 14.80
C PHE A 26 27.58 1.31 15.29
N ARG A 27 26.96 1.71 16.41
CA ARG A 27 27.05 3.07 16.95
C ARG A 27 28.45 3.43 17.40
N LEU A 28 29.03 4.48 16.81
CA LEU A 28 30.30 5.08 17.20
C LEU A 28 30.19 6.61 17.25
N GLY A 29 29.97 7.14 18.46
CA GLY A 29 29.71 8.57 18.63
C GLY A 29 28.44 9.03 17.91
N ASP A 30 28.59 10.00 17.01
CA ASP A 30 27.46 10.57 16.24
C ASP A 30 27.18 9.83 14.94
N PHE A 31 27.80 8.65 14.71
CA PHE A 31 27.62 7.87 13.50
C PHE A 31 27.23 6.44 13.83
N TYR A 32 26.48 5.83 12.92
CA TYR A 32 26.42 4.39 12.75
C TYR A 32 27.45 4.01 11.69
N GLU A 33 28.46 3.26 12.10
CA GLU A 33 29.52 2.78 11.20
C GLU A 33 29.30 1.31 10.88
N THR A 34 29.63 0.92 9.65
CA THR A 34 29.59 -0.46 9.19
C THR A 34 30.92 -0.81 8.54
N PHE A 35 31.31 -2.08 8.61
CA PHE A 35 32.65 -2.53 8.21
C PHE A 35 32.60 -3.67 7.19
N ASP A 36 33.69 -3.91 6.49
CA ASP A 36 33.92 -5.00 5.54
C ASP A 36 32.84 -5.05 4.45
N GLN A 37 32.28 -6.24 4.21
CA GLN A 37 31.24 -6.45 3.21
C GLN A 37 29.99 -5.59 3.46
N ASP A 38 29.62 -5.39 4.73
CA ASP A 38 28.49 -4.52 5.08
C ASP A 38 28.74 -3.07 4.66
N ALA A 39 30.01 -2.58 4.78
CA ALA A 39 30.38 -1.25 4.32
C ALA A 39 30.33 -1.12 2.80
N GLU A 40 30.76 -2.14 2.08
CA GLU A 40 30.69 -2.16 0.60
C GLU A 40 29.23 -2.16 0.11
N ILE A 41 28.37 -2.97 0.74
CA ILE A 41 26.93 -2.99 0.44
C ILE A 41 26.30 -1.64 0.76
N ALA A 42 26.52 -1.11 1.98
CA ALA A 42 25.97 0.17 2.39
C ALA A 42 26.43 1.32 1.47
N SER A 43 27.71 1.34 1.10
CA SER A 43 28.25 2.33 0.16
C SER A 43 27.56 2.28 -1.19
N ARG A 44 27.37 1.08 -1.77
CA ARG A 44 26.74 0.88 -3.06
C ARG A 44 25.25 1.22 -3.05
N GLU A 45 24.52 0.75 -2.02
CA GLU A 45 23.07 0.88 -1.96
C GLU A 45 22.60 2.27 -1.52
N LEU A 46 23.41 3.00 -0.77
CA LEU A 46 23.09 4.28 -0.17
C LEU A 46 23.86 5.46 -0.77
N ASP A 47 24.75 5.22 -1.75
CA ASP A 47 25.65 6.22 -2.34
C ASP A 47 26.56 6.89 -1.29
N LEU A 48 27.05 6.11 -0.30
CA LEU A 48 27.94 6.60 0.74
C LEU A 48 29.40 6.49 0.29
N VAL A 49 30.24 7.38 0.84
CA VAL A 49 31.68 7.33 0.61
C VAL A 49 32.25 6.11 1.33
N LEU A 50 32.82 5.17 0.58
CA LEU A 50 33.58 4.05 1.15
C LEU A 50 34.95 4.55 1.58
N THR A 51 35.21 4.51 2.87
CA THR A 51 36.49 4.87 3.46
C THR A 51 37.19 3.63 4.05
N SER A 52 38.23 3.80 4.83
CA SER A 52 38.88 2.68 5.52
C SER A 52 39.40 3.10 6.90
N ARG A 53 39.29 2.19 7.88
CA ARG A 53 39.76 2.40 9.25
C ARG A 53 40.91 1.43 9.60
N PRO A 54 41.97 1.85 10.28
CA PRO A 54 42.96 0.94 10.80
C PRO A 54 42.35 -0.03 11.82
N ILE A 55 42.64 -1.33 11.67
CA ILE A 55 42.12 -2.41 12.51
C ILE A 55 43.15 -3.13 13.33
N GLY A 56 44.42 -2.73 13.27
CA GLY A 56 45.60 -3.35 13.89
C GLY A 56 46.56 -3.90 12.84
N ASN A 57 47.80 -4.17 13.21
CA ASN A 57 48.84 -4.76 12.36
C ASN A 57 49.05 -4.09 10.99
N GLY A 58 48.85 -2.79 10.87
CA GLY A 58 48.95 -2.09 9.58
C GLY A 58 47.84 -2.40 8.57
N LEU A 59 46.85 -3.24 8.94
CA LEU A 59 45.66 -3.55 8.10
C LEU A 59 44.58 -2.49 8.27
N ARG A 60 43.84 -2.28 7.19
CA ARG A 60 42.68 -1.39 7.14
C ARG A 60 41.43 -2.15 6.69
N ALA A 61 40.29 -1.91 7.34
CA ALA A 61 39.01 -2.46 6.93
C ALA A 61 38.20 -1.39 6.18
N PRO A 62 37.47 -1.76 5.13
CA PRO A 62 36.45 -0.89 4.55
C PRO A 62 35.47 -0.37 5.60
N LEU A 63 35.08 0.88 5.48
CA LEU A 63 34.19 1.57 6.41
C LEU A 63 33.22 2.47 5.65
N ALA A 64 31.95 2.41 5.98
CA ALA A 64 30.96 3.41 5.62
C ALA A 64 30.23 3.88 6.88
N GLY A 65 29.79 5.14 6.92
CA GLY A 65 29.13 5.71 8.10
C GLY A 65 27.91 6.54 7.75
N ILE A 66 26.90 6.44 8.59
CA ILE A 66 25.63 7.17 8.51
C ILE A 66 25.50 8.04 9.74
N PRO A 67 25.24 9.37 9.64
CA PRO A 67 24.95 10.20 10.79
C PRO A 67 23.73 9.65 11.55
N TYR A 68 23.82 9.51 12.87
CA TYR A 68 22.77 8.85 13.64
C TYR A 68 21.40 9.53 13.53
N HIS A 69 21.38 10.85 13.44
CA HIS A 69 20.16 11.63 13.31
C HIS A 69 19.49 11.51 11.93
N ALA A 70 20.19 10.97 10.95
CA ALA A 70 19.68 10.79 9.58
C ALA A 70 19.38 9.31 9.25
N ILE A 71 19.48 8.41 10.23
CA ILE A 71 19.36 6.95 10.03
C ILE A 71 18.08 6.54 9.33
N GLU A 72 16.95 7.16 9.65
CA GLU A 72 15.64 6.75 9.10
C GLU A 72 15.60 6.79 7.57
N ASN A 73 16.14 7.84 6.95
CA ASN A 73 16.16 7.97 5.48
C ASN A 73 17.03 6.90 4.80
N TYR A 74 18.13 6.52 5.43
CA TYR A 74 19.02 5.49 4.90
C TYR A 74 18.46 4.09 5.16
N LEU A 75 17.85 3.89 6.32
CA LEU A 75 17.18 2.65 6.69
C LEU A 75 16.05 2.33 5.73
N ALA A 76 15.20 3.33 5.39
CA ALA A 76 14.15 3.17 4.38
C ALA A 76 14.69 2.56 3.08
N ARG A 77 15.75 3.12 2.52
CA ARG A 77 16.36 2.68 1.26
C ARG A 77 16.92 1.25 1.32
N LEU A 78 17.45 0.82 2.47
CA LEU A 78 17.92 -0.56 2.66
C LEU A 78 16.75 -1.54 2.77
N ILE A 79 15.75 -1.18 3.56
CA ILE A 79 14.57 -2.02 3.80
C ILE A 79 13.75 -2.21 2.53
N ASP A 80 13.53 -1.15 1.73
CA ASP A 80 12.84 -1.23 0.44
C ASP A 80 13.52 -2.18 -0.55
N LYS A 81 14.84 -2.38 -0.39
CA LYS A 81 15.62 -3.35 -1.17
C LYS A 81 15.68 -4.74 -0.54
N GLY A 82 14.99 -4.96 0.57
CA GLY A 82 14.89 -6.25 1.27
C GLY A 82 16.04 -6.58 2.21
N TYR A 83 16.92 -5.62 2.53
CA TYR A 83 17.99 -5.87 3.48
C TYR A 83 17.46 -5.90 4.91
N HIS A 84 17.97 -6.82 5.72
CA HIS A 84 17.78 -6.81 7.17
C HIS A 84 18.90 -5.99 7.82
N VAL A 85 18.55 -5.11 8.74
CA VAL A 85 19.49 -4.16 9.35
C VAL A 85 19.50 -4.29 10.87
N ALA A 86 20.61 -4.74 11.42
CA ALA A 86 20.81 -4.82 12.87
C ALA A 86 21.31 -3.48 13.41
N ILE A 87 20.54 -2.85 14.29
CA ILE A 87 20.89 -1.58 14.94
C ILE A 87 21.55 -1.88 16.27
N CYS A 88 22.83 -1.47 16.41
CA CYS A 88 23.65 -1.73 17.56
C CYS A 88 23.94 -0.42 18.30
N GLU A 89 23.42 -0.31 19.52
CA GLU A 89 23.54 0.87 20.40
C GLU A 89 24.56 0.66 21.53
N GLN A 90 25.06 1.79 22.04
CA GLN A 90 25.86 1.83 23.23
C GLN A 90 24.99 1.63 24.48
N ILE A 91 25.45 0.77 25.41
CA ILE A 91 24.72 0.46 26.63
C ILE A 91 25.54 0.92 27.85
N GLY A 92 24.86 1.59 28.80
CA GLY A 92 25.43 2.06 30.05
C GLY A 92 26.17 3.40 29.98
N ASP A 93 26.28 4.06 31.12
CA ASP A 93 26.80 5.43 31.27
C ASP A 93 28.31 5.48 31.50
N GLN A 94 28.96 4.32 31.70
CA GLN A 94 30.42 4.24 31.93
C GLN A 94 31.08 3.20 31.02
N PRO A 95 32.27 3.51 30.49
CA PRO A 95 33.02 2.57 29.67
C PRO A 95 33.57 1.41 30.51
N ALA A 96 33.27 0.18 30.12
CA ALA A 96 33.93 -1.01 30.66
C ALA A 96 35.27 -1.22 29.93
N LYS A 97 36.38 -1.29 30.67
CA LYS A 97 37.74 -1.43 30.10
C LYS A 97 38.08 -0.39 29.01
N GLY A 98 37.61 0.86 29.17
CA GLY A 98 37.87 1.97 28.23
C GLY A 98 36.99 2.02 26.98
N ILE A 99 36.03 1.11 26.84
CA ILE A 99 35.08 1.07 25.70
C ILE A 99 33.66 0.87 26.24
N PHE A 100 32.70 1.57 25.66
CA PHE A 100 31.29 1.34 25.97
C PHE A 100 30.84 -0.03 25.42
N PRO A 101 30.16 -0.86 26.23
CA PRO A 101 29.53 -2.07 25.73
C PRO A 101 28.45 -1.71 24.74
N ARG A 102 28.27 -2.55 23.72
CA ARG A 102 27.27 -2.38 22.68
C ARG A 102 26.49 -3.67 22.52
N LYS A 103 25.20 -3.51 22.18
CA LYS A 103 24.30 -4.63 21.92
C LYS A 103 23.40 -4.26 20.76
N VAL A 104 23.02 -5.25 19.95
CA VAL A 104 21.92 -5.08 19.00
C VAL A 104 20.64 -4.89 19.82
N VAL A 105 20.01 -3.74 19.62
CA VAL A 105 18.75 -3.39 20.29
C VAL A 105 17.55 -3.89 19.50
N ARG A 106 17.71 -3.98 18.16
CA ARG A 106 16.70 -4.52 17.26
C ARG A 106 17.27 -4.87 15.88
N VAL A 107 16.55 -5.69 15.13
CA VAL A 107 16.82 -5.99 13.72
C VAL A 107 15.61 -5.51 12.91
N VAL A 108 15.80 -4.46 12.11
CA VAL A 108 14.74 -3.94 11.25
C VAL A 108 14.70 -4.75 9.96
N THR A 109 13.53 -5.28 9.63
CA THR A 109 13.27 -6.03 8.40
C THR A 109 12.08 -5.41 7.67
N PRO A 110 11.83 -5.75 6.39
CA PRO A 110 10.68 -5.19 5.66
C PRO A 110 9.34 -5.36 6.38
N GLY A 111 9.15 -6.47 7.09
CA GLY A 111 7.92 -6.79 7.81
C GLY A 111 7.84 -6.28 9.25
N THR A 112 8.94 -5.76 9.82
CA THR A 112 9.00 -5.36 11.24
C THR A 112 9.24 -3.86 11.46
N ILE A 113 8.82 -3.01 10.55
CA ILE A 113 8.95 -1.56 10.64
C ILE A 113 7.91 -0.99 11.62
N LEU A 114 8.35 -0.14 12.55
CA LEU A 114 7.49 0.62 13.49
C LEU A 114 7.58 2.14 13.29
N GLU A 115 8.63 2.62 12.65
CA GLU A 115 8.86 4.04 12.42
C GLU A 115 7.80 4.63 11.51
N ALA A 116 7.11 5.68 11.98
CA ALA A 116 6.04 6.33 11.22
C ALA A 116 6.52 6.90 9.88
N GLY A 117 7.76 7.36 9.81
CA GLY A 117 8.36 7.92 8.59
C GLY A 117 8.65 6.88 7.51
N LEU A 118 8.72 5.59 7.88
CA LEU A 118 9.01 4.48 6.97
C LEU A 118 7.75 3.75 6.53
N LEU A 119 6.65 3.90 7.27
CA LEU A 119 5.40 3.19 7.00
C LEU A 119 4.57 3.90 5.93
N PRO A 120 4.02 3.18 4.96
CA PRO A 120 3.06 3.75 4.02
C PRO A 120 1.79 4.18 4.77
N VAL A 121 1.34 5.42 4.53
CA VAL A 121 0.18 6.00 5.24
C VAL A 121 -1.12 5.25 4.91
N ASN A 122 -1.25 4.83 3.64
CA ASN A 122 -2.50 4.36 3.04
C ASN A 122 -2.60 2.82 2.93
N SER A 123 -1.64 2.08 3.47
CA SER A 123 -1.61 0.62 3.42
C SER A 123 -1.02 0.03 4.68
N ASN A 124 -1.32 -1.24 4.91
CA ASN A 124 -0.74 -2.05 5.96
C ASN A 124 0.69 -2.48 5.58
N ASN A 125 1.50 -2.81 6.59
CA ASN A 125 2.84 -3.38 6.44
C ASN A 125 2.84 -4.80 6.99
N TYR A 126 2.44 -5.77 6.17
CA TYR A 126 2.29 -7.14 6.63
C TYR A 126 3.60 -7.92 6.63
N LEU A 127 3.91 -8.56 7.76
CA LEU A 127 4.78 -9.71 7.87
C LEU A 127 3.92 -10.97 7.78
N ALA A 128 4.20 -11.87 6.84
CA ALA A 128 3.47 -13.13 6.69
C ALA A 128 4.36 -14.33 7.03
N SER A 129 3.74 -15.43 7.43
CA SER A 129 4.38 -16.74 7.62
C SER A 129 3.62 -17.82 6.89
N ILE A 130 4.35 -18.72 6.23
CA ILE A 130 3.78 -19.81 5.44
C ILE A 130 4.36 -21.14 5.89
N ILE A 131 3.47 -22.08 6.16
CA ILE A 131 3.82 -23.48 6.44
C ILE A 131 3.07 -24.36 5.45
N LEU A 132 3.78 -25.27 4.81
CA LEU A 132 3.19 -26.26 3.90
C LEU A 132 3.45 -27.67 4.44
N GLN A 133 2.42 -28.50 4.46
CA GLN A 133 2.53 -29.90 4.82
C GLN A 133 1.38 -30.71 4.22
N GLU A 134 1.70 -31.79 3.52
CA GLU A 134 0.73 -32.79 3.01
C GLU A 134 -0.40 -32.16 2.17
N GLY A 135 -0.05 -31.17 1.32
CA GLY A 135 -1.01 -30.49 0.47
C GLY A 135 -1.89 -29.46 1.19
N ARG A 136 -1.66 -29.18 2.47
CA ARG A 136 -2.32 -28.10 3.24
C ARG A 136 -1.35 -26.97 3.53
N ALA A 137 -1.90 -25.77 3.72
CA ALA A 137 -1.12 -24.60 4.07
C ALA A 137 -1.66 -23.92 5.32
N GLY A 138 -0.75 -23.53 6.23
CA GLY A 138 -1.02 -22.54 7.27
C GLY A 138 -0.45 -21.19 6.87
N ILE A 139 -1.25 -20.16 6.87
CA ILE A 139 -0.82 -18.78 6.62
C ILE A 139 -1.18 -17.95 7.84
N ALA A 140 -0.19 -17.25 8.38
CA ALA A 140 -0.39 -16.22 9.38
C ALA A 140 0.14 -14.89 8.86
N TYR A 141 -0.46 -13.78 9.26
CA TYR A 141 0.07 -12.46 8.98
C TYR A 141 -0.14 -11.50 10.15
N VAL A 142 0.74 -10.53 10.24
CA VAL A 142 0.71 -9.50 11.25
C VAL A 142 1.07 -8.15 10.65
N ASP A 143 0.40 -7.10 11.07
CA ASP A 143 0.87 -5.72 10.92
C ASP A 143 1.17 -5.19 12.32
N ILE A 144 2.45 -5.12 12.67
CA ILE A 144 2.88 -4.66 14.00
C ILE A 144 2.54 -3.19 14.23
N SER A 145 2.37 -2.38 13.18
CA SER A 145 2.02 -0.97 13.31
C SER A 145 0.56 -0.74 13.69
N THR A 146 -0.32 -1.69 13.39
CA THR A 146 -1.76 -1.65 13.70
C THR A 146 -2.18 -2.68 14.74
N GLY A 147 -1.32 -3.65 15.08
CA GLY A 147 -1.63 -4.75 15.99
C GLY A 147 -2.55 -5.81 15.38
N GLU A 148 -2.79 -5.76 14.05
CA GLU A 148 -3.56 -6.80 13.37
C GLU A 148 -2.76 -8.10 13.34
N PHE A 149 -3.33 -9.18 13.87
CA PHE A 149 -2.73 -10.51 13.82
C PHE A 149 -3.80 -11.53 13.46
N ALA A 150 -3.64 -12.20 12.33
CA ALA A 150 -4.62 -13.14 11.83
C ALA A 150 -3.97 -14.39 11.22
N VAL A 151 -4.74 -15.47 11.21
CA VAL A 151 -4.26 -16.79 10.76
C VAL A 151 -5.36 -17.54 10.04
N THR A 152 -4.98 -18.35 9.06
CA THR A 152 -5.87 -19.28 8.36
C THR A 152 -5.17 -20.60 8.06
N GLU A 153 -5.95 -21.65 7.85
CA GLU A 153 -5.47 -22.91 7.34
C GLU A 153 -6.27 -23.29 6.09
N LEU A 154 -5.56 -23.55 5.01
CA LEU A 154 -6.10 -23.87 3.70
C LEU A 154 -5.89 -25.35 3.42
N ASP A 155 -6.95 -26.03 2.99
CA ASP A 155 -6.86 -27.40 2.48
C ASP A 155 -6.50 -27.36 0.98
N ALA A 156 -5.60 -28.25 0.55
CA ALA A 156 -5.39 -28.46 -0.87
C ALA A 156 -6.58 -29.23 -1.47
N PRO A 157 -6.87 -29.05 -2.76
CA PRO A 157 -7.88 -29.83 -3.44
C PRO A 157 -7.62 -31.34 -3.29
N ALA A 158 -8.66 -32.13 -3.01
CA ALA A 158 -8.56 -33.56 -2.85
C ALA A 158 -8.08 -34.21 -4.17
N GLY A 159 -6.93 -34.89 -4.12
CA GLY A 159 -6.36 -35.60 -5.28
C GLY A 159 -4.99 -35.12 -5.73
N SER A 160 -4.43 -34.10 -5.11
CA SER A 160 -3.11 -33.56 -5.49
C SER A 160 -2.01 -34.55 -5.07
N SER A 161 -1.21 -35.01 -6.03
CA SER A 161 0.01 -35.78 -5.74
C SER A 161 1.15 -34.82 -5.33
N PRO A 162 2.18 -35.30 -4.59
CA PRO A 162 3.34 -34.48 -4.22
C PRO A 162 4.07 -33.87 -5.41
N ALA A 163 3.91 -34.41 -6.62
CA ALA A 163 4.47 -33.88 -7.86
C ALA A 163 3.62 -32.75 -8.48
N SER A 164 2.34 -32.60 -8.07
CA SER A 164 1.43 -31.53 -8.53
C SER A 164 1.46 -30.28 -7.66
N LEU A 165 2.29 -30.23 -6.62
CA LEU A 165 2.44 -29.07 -5.72
C LEU A 165 2.74 -27.76 -6.45
N ASN A 166 3.34 -27.80 -7.64
CA ASN A 166 3.53 -26.61 -8.48
C ASN A 166 2.25 -26.08 -9.13
N GLN A 167 1.16 -26.85 -9.18
CA GLN A 167 -0.12 -26.45 -9.76
C GLN A 167 -1.15 -26.02 -8.72
N ASP A 168 -1.04 -26.50 -7.47
CA ASP A 168 -2.05 -26.28 -6.42
C ASP A 168 -1.80 -25.05 -5.51
N PHE A 169 -0.82 -24.22 -5.81
CA PHE A 169 -0.55 -22.99 -5.05
C PHE A 169 -1.56 -21.84 -5.32
N GLY A 170 -2.58 -22.07 -6.14
CA GLY A 170 -3.56 -21.05 -6.52
C GLY A 170 -4.18 -20.30 -5.33
N PRO A 171 -4.77 -20.97 -4.34
CA PRO A 171 -5.38 -20.32 -3.16
C PRO A 171 -4.36 -19.56 -2.30
N ILE A 172 -3.16 -20.12 -2.13
CA ILE A 172 -2.07 -19.50 -1.36
C ILE A 172 -1.58 -18.25 -2.07
N ARG A 173 -1.33 -18.36 -3.38
CA ARG A 173 -0.90 -17.20 -4.21
C ARG A 173 -1.97 -16.11 -4.23
N ALA A 174 -3.25 -16.47 -4.33
CA ALA A 174 -4.36 -15.54 -4.26
C ALA A 174 -4.37 -14.76 -2.93
N GLU A 175 -4.19 -15.47 -1.83
CA GLU A 175 -4.17 -14.87 -0.49
C GLU A 175 -2.93 -13.98 -0.28
N LEU A 176 -1.76 -14.41 -0.70
CA LEU A 176 -0.54 -13.60 -0.62
C LEU A 176 -0.60 -12.37 -1.54
N THR A 177 -1.21 -12.52 -2.73
CA THR A 177 -1.43 -11.37 -3.64
C THR A 177 -2.44 -10.37 -3.05
N ARG A 178 -3.43 -10.86 -2.29
CA ARG A 178 -4.34 -10.01 -1.53
C ARG A 178 -3.64 -9.25 -0.41
N LEU A 179 -2.86 -9.97 0.40
CA LEU A 179 -2.15 -9.40 1.55
C LEU A 179 -1.04 -8.43 1.12
N ARG A 180 -0.34 -8.76 0.04
CA ARG A 180 0.88 -8.04 -0.39
C ARG A 180 1.84 -7.83 0.78
N PRO A 181 2.30 -8.92 1.41
CA PRO A 181 3.18 -8.80 2.55
C PRO A 181 4.48 -8.13 2.14
N ALA A 182 4.99 -7.25 3.02
CA ALA A 182 6.31 -6.67 2.85
C ALA A 182 7.40 -7.74 3.00
N GLU A 183 7.13 -8.71 3.88
CA GLU A 183 8.05 -9.83 4.15
C GLU A 183 7.28 -11.13 4.39
N ILE A 184 7.86 -12.25 3.93
CA ILE A 184 7.34 -13.60 4.13
C ILE A 184 8.42 -14.46 4.76
N ILE A 185 8.16 -14.99 5.96
CA ILE A 185 9.01 -15.98 6.60
C ILE A 185 8.49 -17.40 6.35
N TYR A 186 9.40 -18.34 6.16
CA TYR A 186 9.07 -19.75 5.93
C TYR A 186 10.20 -20.69 6.40
N PRO A 187 9.91 -21.96 6.69
CA PRO A 187 10.95 -22.91 7.06
C PRO A 187 11.99 -23.12 5.96
N ASP A 188 13.28 -23.09 6.29
CA ASP A 188 14.42 -23.24 5.37
C ASP A 188 14.48 -24.58 4.62
N ASN A 189 13.76 -25.59 5.09
CA ASN A 189 13.60 -26.89 4.43
C ASN A 189 12.42 -26.94 3.45
N LEU A 190 11.70 -25.84 3.25
CA LEU A 190 10.58 -25.71 2.32
C LEU A 190 11.04 -24.98 1.04
N VAL A 191 10.57 -25.45 -0.10
CA VAL A 191 10.77 -24.74 -1.39
C VAL A 191 9.47 -24.03 -1.74
N LEU A 192 9.53 -22.71 -1.82
CA LEU A 192 8.40 -21.89 -2.27
C LEU A 192 8.43 -21.75 -3.80
N PRO A 193 7.27 -21.66 -4.45
CA PRO A 193 7.18 -21.43 -5.89
C PRO A 193 7.60 -19.99 -6.25
N ASP A 194 8.05 -19.79 -7.47
CA ASP A 194 8.40 -18.48 -8.00
C ASP A 194 7.19 -17.53 -8.10
N GLY A 195 7.44 -16.22 -8.02
CA GLY A 195 6.42 -15.19 -8.22
C GLY A 195 5.50 -14.95 -7.02
N ILE A 196 5.93 -15.29 -5.81
CA ILE A 196 5.28 -14.88 -4.56
C ILE A 196 5.64 -13.41 -4.28
N PRO A 197 4.64 -12.54 -3.96
CA PRO A 197 4.90 -11.14 -3.67
C PRO A 197 5.58 -10.93 -2.31
N GLY A 198 6.46 -9.93 -2.21
CA GLY A 198 7.16 -9.55 -0.98
C GLY A 198 8.57 -10.12 -0.89
N HIS A 199 9.30 -9.68 0.13
CA HIS A 199 10.64 -10.20 0.43
C HIS A 199 10.54 -11.56 1.12
N ILE A 200 11.27 -12.55 0.61
CA ILE A 200 11.20 -13.94 1.09
C ILE A 200 12.38 -14.22 2.01
N THR A 201 12.11 -14.56 3.27
CA THR A 201 13.09 -14.83 4.32
C THR A 201 13.00 -16.29 4.77
N ALA A 202 13.98 -17.09 4.37
CA ALA A 202 14.11 -18.47 4.89
C ALA A 202 14.55 -18.42 6.36
N TRP A 203 13.87 -19.17 7.22
CA TRP A 203 14.15 -19.19 8.65
C TRP A 203 14.25 -20.63 9.16
N PRO A 204 15.06 -20.94 10.19
CA PRO A 204 15.32 -22.32 10.60
C PRO A 204 14.05 -23.12 10.87
N ALA A 205 13.91 -24.30 10.25
CA ALA A 205 12.70 -25.13 10.31
C ALA A 205 12.29 -25.52 11.75
N TRP A 206 13.25 -25.70 12.67
CA TRP A 206 12.99 -26.02 14.06
C TRP A 206 12.23 -24.92 14.83
N ARG A 207 12.21 -23.69 14.31
CA ARG A 207 11.41 -22.57 14.83
C ARG A 207 9.91 -22.76 14.60
N PHE A 208 9.57 -23.56 13.62
CA PHE A 208 8.19 -23.85 13.23
C PHE A 208 7.70 -25.21 13.77
N GLU A 209 8.38 -25.80 14.73
CA GLU A 209 7.93 -27.05 15.36
C GLU A 209 6.61 -26.86 16.12
N PRO A 210 5.63 -27.82 15.96
CA PRO A 210 4.28 -27.67 16.49
C PRO A 210 4.24 -27.37 17.99
N GLY A 211 4.98 -28.15 18.79
CA GLY A 211 5.02 -28.01 20.25
C GLY A 211 5.55 -26.64 20.69
N LYS A 212 6.64 -26.20 20.09
CA LYS A 212 7.26 -24.89 20.37
C LYS A 212 6.37 -23.72 19.99
N CYS A 213 5.76 -23.78 18.82
CA CYS A 213 4.84 -22.75 18.36
C CYS A 213 3.60 -22.64 19.24
N GLN A 214 3.04 -23.77 19.64
CA GLN A 214 1.91 -23.82 20.57
C GLN A 214 2.28 -23.20 21.93
N GLU A 215 3.41 -23.60 22.52
CA GLU A 215 3.91 -23.04 23.78
C GLU A 215 4.13 -21.52 23.69
N THR A 216 4.71 -21.05 22.59
CA THR A 216 4.93 -19.64 22.35
C THR A 216 3.60 -18.86 22.34
N LEU A 217 2.59 -19.36 21.65
CA LEU A 217 1.26 -18.71 21.59
C LEU A 217 0.55 -18.74 22.95
N LEU A 218 0.57 -19.89 23.66
CA LEU A 218 -0.02 -20.01 24.99
C LEU A 218 0.62 -19.05 25.99
N SER A 219 1.95 -18.97 25.99
CA SER A 219 2.72 -18.07 26.84
C SER A 219 2.44 -16.60 26.50
N HIS A 220 2.42 -16.26 25.21
CA HIS A 220 2.19 -14.88 24.76
C HIS A 220 0.81 -14.35 25.15
N PHE A 221 -0.24 -15.12 24.90
CA PHE A 221 -1.61 -14.71 25.23
C PHE A 221 -2.01 -14.99 26.70
N GLY A 222 -1.16 -15.63 27.49
CA GLY A 222 -1.44 -15.97 28.89
C GLY A 222 -2.62 -16.92 29.06
N VAL A 223 -2.83 -17.84 28.11
CA VAL A 223 -3.96 -18.76 28.10
C VAL A 223 -3.51 -20.22 28.25
N SER A 224 -4.38 -21.08 28.76
CA SER A 224 -4.11 -22.52 28.89
C SER A 224 -4.51 -23.34 27.66
N SER A 225 -5.33 -22.80 26.76
CA SER A 225 -5.78 -23.43 25.51
C SER A 225 -5.94 -22.39 24.41
N LEU A 226 -5.71 -22.79 23.15
CA LEU A 226 -5.94 -21.98 21.96
C LEU A 226 -7.36 -22.16 21.37
N GLU A 227 -8.22 -22.94 22.03
CA GLU A 227 -9.60 -23.16 21.59
C GLU A 227 -10.42 -21.88 21.52
N GLY A 228 -10.20 -20.96 22.46
CA GLY A 228 -10.87 -19.64 22.47
C GLY A 228 -10.55 -18.76 21.24
N PHE A 229 -9.46 -19.06 20.52
CA PHE A 229 -9.12 -18.42 19.26
C PHE A 229 -9.60 -19.21 18.02
N GLY A 230 -10.32 -20.35 18.23
CA GLY A 230 -10.78 -21.22 17.14
C GLY A 230 -9.70 -22.12 16.52
N LEU A 231 -8.53 -22.26 17.17
CA LEU A 231 -7.37 -22.97 16.62
C LEU A 231 -7.33 -24.46 16.95
N GLN A 232 -8.38 -25.02 17.54
CA GLN A 232 -8.45 -26.47 17.81
C GLN A 232 -8.33 -27.27 16.50
N GLY A 233 -7.34 -28.17 16.44
CA GLY A 233 -7.10 -29.02 15.27
C GLY A 233 -6.41 -28.31 14.09
N LYS A 234 -6.07 -27.01 14.20
CA LYS A 234 -5.44 -26.19 13.16
C LYS A 234 -3.92 -26.12 13.34
N SER A 235 -3.25 -27.25 13.18
CA SER A 235 -1.81 -27.39 13.46
C SER A 235 -0.94 -26.47 12.60
N LEU A 236 -1.24 -26.31 11.32
CA LEU A 236 -0.44 -25.48 10.42
C LEU A 236 -0.64 -24.00 10.70
N ALA A 237 -1.85 -23.58 11.04
CA ALA A 237 -2.17 -22.23 11.50
C ALA A 237 -1.38 -21.89 12.78
N ILE A 238 -1.34 -22.79 13.76
CA ILE A 238 -0.57 -22.63 15.01
C ILE A 238 0.93 -22.48 14.71
N ARG A 239 1.46 -23.29 13.81
CA ARG A 239 2.89 -23.21 13.41
C ARG A 239 3.22 -21.90 12.73
N ALA A 240 2.39 -21.44 11.81
CA ALA A 240 2.57 -20.17 11.12
C ALA A 240 2.52 -18.97 12.09
N ALA A 241 1.52 -18.93 12.96
CA ALA A 241 1.37 -17.86 13.96
C ALA A 241 2.50 -17.88 15.01
N GLY A 242 2.85 -19.07 15.51
CA GLY A 242 3.96 -19.22 16.47
C GLY A 242 5.31 -18.85 15.87
N GLY A 243 5.52 -19.12 14.58
CA GLY A 243 6.70 -18.69 13.84
C GLY A 243 6.81 -17.17 13.80
N ILE A 244 5.73 -16.44 13.49
CA ILE A 244 5.70 -14.98 13.52
C ILE A 244 6.10 -14.43 14.90
N LEU A 245 5.49 -14.93 15.98
CA LEU A 245 5.82 -14.44 17.33
C LEU A 245 7.28 -14.66 17.69
N GLN A 246 7.85 -15.83 17.34
CA GLN A 246 9.27 -16.09 17.57
C GLN A 246 10.16 -15.17 16.73
N TYR A 247 9.77 -14.88 15.48
CA TYR A 247 10.51 -13.98 14.60
C TYR A 247 10.49 -12.55 15.14
N ILE A 248 9.32 -12.03 15.53
CA ILE A 248 9.19 -10.71 16.15
C ILE A 248 9.98 -10.63 17.45
N LYS A 249 9.99 -11.68 18.27
CA LYS A 249 10.77 -11.72 19.51
C LYS A 249 12.27 -11.55 19.26
N GLU A 250 12.78 -12.03 18.12
CA GLU A 250 14.20 -11.88 17.78
C GLU A 250 14.53 -10.58 17.05
N THR A 251 13.56 -10.02 16.32
CA THR A 251 13.79 -8.82 15.50
C THR A 251 13.34 -7.54 16.20
N GLU A 252 12.14 -7.53 16.78
CA GLU A 252 11.51 -6.36 17.41
C GLU A 252 10.69 -6.79 18.64
N GLU A 253 11.35 -7.19 19.72
CA GLU A 253 10.70 -7.70 20.94
C GLU A 253 9.68 -6.69 21.52
N ALA A 254 9.95 -5.40 21.37
CA ALA A 254 9.05 -4.33 21.83
C ALA A 254 7.67 -4.34 21.14
N ALA A 255 7.55 -4.98 19.98
CA ALA A 255 6.28 -5.10 19.27
C ALA A 255 5.36 -6.22 19.80
N LEU A 256 5.87 -7.17 20.60
CA LEU A 256 5.05 -8.29 21.11
C LEU A 256 3.81 -7.84 21.90
N PRO A 257 3.87 -6.83 22.79
CA PRO A 257 2.68 -6.37 23.52
C PRO A 257 1.57 -5.79 22.62
N LEU A 258 1.89 -5.40 21.36
CA LEU A 258 0.94 -4.91 20.38
C LEU A 258 -0.04 -5.99 19.93
N LEU A 259 0.42 -7.24 19.97
CA LEU A 259 -0.30 -8.40 19.45
C LEU A 259 -1.17 -9.01 20.56
N SER A 260 -2.19 -8.28 20.98
CA SER A 260 -3.07 -8.66 22.10
C SER A 260 -4.14 -9.69 21.73
N GLY A 261 -4.34 -9.99 20.45
CA GLY A 261 -5.34 -10.95 19.98
C GLY A 261 -4.90 -11.64 18.68
N LEU A 262 -5.41 -12.86 18.46
CA LEU A 262 -5.20 -13.63 17.25
C LEU A 262 -6.57 -14.01 16.66
N ARG A 263 -6.80 -13.65 15.41
CA ARG A 263 -8.07 -13.93 14.71
C ARG A 263 -7.87 -15.05 13.72
N LEU A 264 -8.59 -16.16 13.92
CA LEU A 264 -8.78 -17.14 12.85
C LEU A 264 -9.78 -16.57 11.83
N TYR A 265 -9.43 -16.56 10.55
CA TYR A 265 -10.34 -16.20 9.47
C TYR A 265 -10.47 -17.33 8.46
N SER A 266 -11.64 -17.41 7.83
CA SER A 266 -11.89 -18.34 6.75
C SER A 266 -11.98 -17.61 5.42
N LEU A 267 -11.33 -18.14 4.39
CA LEU A 267 -11.51 -17.60 3.04
C LEU A 267 -12.96 -17.79 2.53
N SER A 268 -13.72 -18.73 3.11
CA SER A 268 -15.13 -18.93 2.76
C SER A 268 -16.08 -17.80 3.22
N GLU A 269 -15.61 -16.86 4.04
CA GLU A 269 -16.40 -15.68 4.41
C GLU A 269 -16.37 -14.59 3.32
N PHE A 270 -15.45 -14.70 2.38
CA PHE A 270 -15.19 -13.68 1.36
C PHE A 270 -15.24 -14.27 -0.05
N MET A 271 -15.66 -13.42 -0.99
CA MET A 271 -15.57 -13.75 -2.42
C MET A 271 -14.13 -14.04 -2.80
N THR A 272 -13.89 -15.16 -3.46
CA THR A 272 -12.57 -15.53 -3.93
C THR A 272 -12.22 -14.77 -5.21
N LEU A 273 -11.09 -14.08 -5.19
CA LEU A 273 -10.52 -13.35 -6.32
C LEU A 273 -9.09 -13.80 -6.50
N ASP A 274 -8.77 -14.46 -7.59
CA ASP A 274 -7.41 -14.87 -7.89
C ASP A 274 -6.51 -13.68 -8.30
N ALA A 275 -5.21 -13.93 -8.42
CA ALA A 275 -4.24 -12.89 -8.77
C ALA A 275 -4.51 -12.27 -10.14
N ALA A 276 -4.89 -13.09 -11.12
CA ALA A 276 -5.22 -12.64 -12.46
C ALA A 276 -6.46 -11.73 -12.46
N THR A 277 -7.52 -12.12 -11.73
CA THR A 277 -8.76 -11.35 -11.60
C THR A 277 -8.50 -9.99 -10.93
N ARG A 278 -7.74 -9.95 -9.83
CA ARG A 278 -7.38 -8.69 -9.15
C ARG A 278 -6.66 -7.73 -10.08
N ARG A 279 -5.71 -8.24 -10.85
CA ARG A 279 -4.92 -7.49 -11.83
C ARG A 279 -5.80 -7.03 -13.01
N ASN A 280 -6.57 -7.94 -13.60
CA ASN A 280 -7.38 -7.67 -14.79
C ASN A 280 -8.52 -6.68 -14.53
N LEU A 281 -9.07 -6.67 -13.31
CA LEU A 281 -10.10 -5.71 -12.88
C LEU A 281 -9.51 -4.42 -12.29
N GLU A 282 -8.19 -4.31 -12.15
CA GLU A 282 -7.51 -3.14 -11.59
C GLU A 282 -8.17 -2.67 -10.28
N LEU A 283 -8.30 -3.57 -9.31
CA LEU A 283 -9.10 -3.32 -8.11
C LEU A 283 -8.48 -2.25 -7.20
N THR A 284 -7.20 -2.36 -6.90
CA THR A 284 -6.52 -1.46 -5.94
C THR A 284 -5.48 -0.56 -6.58
N GLU A 285 -5.06 -0.89 -7.79
CA GLU A 285 -4.12 -0.13 -8.61
C GLU A 285 -4.26 -0.57 -10.07
N THR A 286 -3.81 0.29 -10.99
CA THR A 286 -3.71 -0.02 -12.41
C THR A 286 -2.56 -0.98 -12.69
N LEU A 287 -2.47 -1.52 -13.91
CA LEU A 287 -1.31 -2.30 -14.36
C LEU A 287 0.03 -1.55 -14.26
N ARG A 288 -0.01 -0.22 -14.15
CA ARG A 288 1.16 0.64 -13.97
C ARG A 288 1.46 0.94 -12.49
N GLY A 289 0.69 0.38 -11.54
CA GLY A 289 0.84 0.62 -10.11
C GLY A 289 0.22 1.94 -9.63
N GLU A 290 -0.61 2.61 -10.43
CA GLU A 290 -1.25 3.87 -10.08
C GLU A 290 -2.60 3.62 -9.38
N LEU A 291 -2.92 4.40 -8.36
CA LEU A 291 -4.23 4.37 -7.70
C LEU A 291 -5.31 4.95 -8.62
N ARG A 292 -5.01 6.07 -9.30
CA ARG A 292 -5.93 6.70 -10.24
C ARG A 292 -6.14 5.80 -11.45
N GLY A 293 -7.38 5.51 -11.79
CA GLY A 293 -7.74 4.56 -12.83
C GLY A 293 -8.03 3.16 -12.32
N SER A 294 -7.93 2.90 -11.01
CA SER A 294 -8.39 1.67 -10.36
C SER A 294 -9.78 1.83 -9.75
N LEU A 295 -10.43 0.71 -9.38
CA LEU A 295 -11.70 0.75 -8.65
C LEU A 295 -11.55 1.48 -7.30
N LEU A 296 -10.48 1.18 -6.56
CA LEU A 296 -10.18 1.85 -5.31
C LEU A 296 -10.02 3.36 -5.51
N GLY A 297 -9.40 3.80 -6.60
CA GLY A 297 -9.25 5.23 -6.92
C GLY A 297 -10.57 5.96 -7.13
N VAL A 298 -11.63 5.24 -7.56
CA VAL A 298 -13.01 5.78 -7.68
C VAL A 298 -13.69 5.87 -6.32
N LEU A 299 -13.55 4.83 -5.49
CA LEU A 299 -14.30 4.65 -4.26
C LEU A 299 -13.65 5.33 -3.05
N ASP A 300 -12.32 5.51 -3.05
CA ASP A 300 -11.59 6.08 -1.92
C ASP A 300 -11.80 7.58 -1.81
N GLN A 301 -12.89 7.94 -1.16
CA GLN A 301 -13.19 9.29 -0.71
C GLN A 301 -12.91 9.46 0.79
N THR A 302 -12.18 8.52 1.42
CA THR A 302 -11.88 8.57 2.85
C THR A 302 -11.00 9.76 3.21
N VAL A 303 -11.15 10.25 4.44
CA VAL A 303 -10.43 11.44 4.95
C VAL A 303 -9.42 11.12 6.04
N THR A 304 -9.42 9.86 6.55
CA THR A 304 -8.50 9.40 7.59
C THR A 304 -7.55 8.31 7.07
N PRO A 305 -6.33 8.18 7.63
CA PRO A 305 -5.43 7.07 7.28
C PRO A 305 -6.03 5.68 7.58
N MET A 306 -6.75 5.56 8.69
CA MET A 306 -7.44 4.33 9.10
C MET A 306 -8.53 3.95 8.09
N GLY A 307 -9.32 4.92 7.63
CA GLY A 307 -10.34 4.72 6.60
C GLY A 307 -9.73 4.25 5.27
N LYS A 308 -8.59 4.83 4.86
CA LYS A 308 -7.89 4.43 3.63
C LYS A 308 -7.44 2.96 3.66
N ARG A 309 -6.93 2.48 4.79
CA ARG A 309 -6.59 1.06 4.95
C ARG A 309 -7.84 0.19 4.91
N ASN A 310 -8.89 0.61 5.59
CA ASN A 310 -10.13 -0.16 5.69
C ASN A 310 -10.87 -0.26 4.36
N ILE A 311 -10.98 0.81 3.56
CA ILE A 311 -11.63 0.75 2.24
C ILE A 311 -10.85 -0.13 1.27
N ARG A 312 -9.51 -0.10 1.31
CA ARG A 312 -8.66 -1.02 0.54
C ARG A 312 -8.94 -2.49 0.92
N GLN A 313 -9.11 -2.77 2.20
CA GLN A 313 -9.48 -4.10 2.68
C GLN A 313 -10.87 -4.50 2.17
N TRP A 314 -11.88 -3.62 2.22
CA TRP A 314 -13.23 -3.91 1.75
C TRP A 314 -13.27 -4.20 0.24
N VAL A 315 -12.56 -3.44 -0.58
CA VAL A 315 -12.41 -3.71 -2.03
C VAL A 315 -11.73 -5.05 -2.28
N SER A 316 -10.75 -5.40 -1.45
CA SER A 316 -9.97 -6.64 -1.59
C SER A 316 -10.69 -7.89 -1.06
N GLN A 317 -11.71 -7.74 -0.21
CA GLN A 317 -12.45 -8.81 0.46
C GLN A 317 -13.97 -8.57 0.42
N PRO A 318 -14.62 -8.68 -0.75
CA PRO A 318 -16.08 -8.62 -0.81
C PRO A 318 -16.69 -9.76 0.02
N LEU A 319 -17.82 -9.49 0.66
CA LEU A 319 -18.45 -10.41 1.62
C LEU A 319 -19.30 -11.48 0.93
N LEU A 320 -19.44 -12.64 1.59
CA LEU A 320 -20.40 -13.69 1.24
C LEU A 320 -21.54 -13.82 2.28
N GLU A 321 -21.55 -12.96 3.29
CA GLU A 321 -22.59 -12.93 4.33
C GLU A 321 -23.57 -11.80 4.06
N LEU A 322 -24.80 -12.16 3.71
CA LEU A 322 -25.84 -11.23 3.25
C LEU A 322 -26.18 -10.15 4.30
N ASP A 323 -26.26 -10.54 5.57
CA ASP A 323 -26.61 -9.60 6.64
C ASP A 323 -25.53 -8.54 6.85
N ARG A 324 -24.26 -8.91 6.73
CA ARG A 324 -23.14 -7.97 6.79
C ARG A 324 -23.14 -7.03 5.58
N ILE A 325 -23.45 -7.54 4.38
CA ILE A 325 -23.58 -6.70 3.17
C ILE A 325 -24.70 -5.67 3.38
N ARG A 326 -25.88 -6.12 3.81
CA ARG A 326 -27.04 -5.24 4.06
C ARG A 326 -26.72 -4.18 5.11
N LYS A 327 -26.09 -4.58 6.22
CA LYS A 327 -25.68 -3.63 7.26
C LYS A 327 -24.78 -2.51 6.72
N ARG A 328 -23.81 -2.86 5.86
CA ARG A 328 -22.97 -1.84 5.19
C ARG A 328 -23.79 -0.95 4.27
N GLN A 329 -24.68 -1.54 3.46
CA GLN A 329 -25.57 -0.80 2.57
C GLN A 329 -26.48 0.15 3.34
N ASP A 330 -27.04 -0.26 4.50
CA ASP A 330 -27.87 0.60 5.36
C ASP A 330 -27.07 1.81 5.86
N GLY A 331 -25.80 1.60 6.24
CA GLY A 331 -24.91 2.69 6.65
C GLY A 331 -24.60 3.66 5.50
N VAL A 332 -24.35 3.13 4.29
CA VAL A 332 -24.14 3.95 3.10
C VAL A 332 -25.41 4.72 2.73
N GLU A 333 -26.58 4.07 2.75
CA GLU A 333 -27.87 4.70 2.45
C GLU A 333 -28.20 5.85 3.42
N TYR A 334 -27.93 5.66 4.69
CA TYR A 334 -28.10 6.73 5.68
C TYR A 334 -27.32 7.99 5.27
N PHE A 335 -26.04 7.85 4.92
CA PHE A 335 -25.21 8.99 4.52
C PHE A 335 -25.50 9.50 3.11
N VAL A 336 -26.05 8.69 2.20
CA VAL A 336 -26.53 9.16 0.88
C VAL A 336 -27.78 10.03 1.07
N SER A 337 -28.73 9.58 1.88
CA SER A 337 -30.00 10.27 2.12
C SER A 337 -29.85 11.52 3.00
N HIS A 338 -28.81 11.57 3.86
CA HIS A 338 -28.57 12.65 4.80
C HIS A 338 -27.25 13.37 4.49
N SER A 339 -27.29 14.28 3.52
CA SER A 339 -26.10 14.99 3.02
C SER A 339 -25.42 15.87 4.08
N MET A 340 -26.18 16.51 4.98
CA MET A 340 -25.63 17.33 6.07
C MET A 340 -24.86 16.49 7.09
N PRO A 341 -25.44 15.42 7.72
CA PRO A 341 -24.70 14.50 8.59
C PRO A 341 -23.46 13.92 7.92
N ARG A 342 -23.53 13.56 6.62
CA ARG A 342 -22.34 13.10 5.86
C ARG A 342 -21.25 14.16 5.82
N ALA A 343 -21.58 15.40 5.46
CA ALA A 343 -20.61 16.49 5.38
C ALA A 343 -20.01 16.83 6.75
N GLU A 344 -20.84 16.89 7.80
CA GLU A 344 -20.43 17.13 9.19
C GLU A 344 -19.49 16.02 9.69
N LEU A 345 -19.86 14.75 9.47
CA LEU A 345 -19.01 13.61 9.82
C LEU A 345 -17.63 13.70 9.13
N ARG A 346 -17.61 13.91 7.82
CA ARG A 346 -16.35 14.02 7.06
C ARG A 346 -15.49 15.19 7.53
N ALA A 347 -16.11 16.33 7.86
CA ALA A 347 -15.42 17.48 8.44
C ALA A 347 -14.85 17.18 9.83
N ALA A 348 -15.57 16.41 10.67
CA ALA A 348 -15.12 16.01 12.00
C ALA A 348 -14.02 14.93 11.95
N LEU A 349 -14.03 14.04 10.96
CA LEU A 349 -13.03 13.00 10.77
C LEU A 349 -11.71 13.54 10.18
N LYS A 350 -11.76 14.56 9.33
CA LYS A 350 -10.59 15.08 8.59
C LYS A 350 -9.41 15.49 9.47
N PRO A 351 -9.57 16.12 10.64
CA PRO A 351 -8.46 16.49 11.51
C PRO A 351 -7.93 15.33 12.36
N LEU A 352 -8.56 14.13 12.32
CA LEU A 352 -8.14 13.02 13.15
C LEU A 352 -6.82 12.44 12.66
N SER A 353 -5.91 12.23 13.60
CA SER A 353 -4.69 11.49 13.38
C SER A 353 -4.94 9.97 13.39
N ASP A 354 -3.95 9.19 13.00
CA ASP A 354 -4.02 7.73 12.98
C ASP A 354 -4.02 7.14 14.41
N LEU A 355 -5.19 7.10 15.02
CA LEU A 355 -5.36 6.65 16.41
C LEU A 355 -4.86 5.21 16.60
N GLU A 356 -5.00 4.36 15.61
CA GLU A 356 -4.54 2.97 15.64
C GLU A 356 -3.00 2.91 15.77
N ARG A 357 -2.28 3.59 14.87
CA ARG A 357 -0.83 3.64 14.91
C ARG A 357 -0.27 4.43 16.09
N LEU A 358 -0.96 5.49 16.54
CA LEU A 358 -0.61 6.22 17.75
C LEU A 358 -0.68 5.33 18.99
N THR A 359 -1.77 4.58 19.15
CA THR A 359 -1.94 3.65 20.26
C THR A 359 -0.84 2.58 20.25
N ASN A 360 -0.51 2.02 19.10
CA ASN A 360 0.53 1.00 19.00
C ASN A 360 1.93 1.55 19.27
N ARG A 361 2.25 2.78 18.89
CA ARG A 361 3.52 3.42 19.28
C ARG A 361 3.64 3.61 20.79
N ILE A 362 2.54 3.90 21.48
CA ILE A 362 2.53 3.96 22.94
C ILE A 362 2.81 2.57 23.53
N LEU A 363 2.12 1.55 23.04
CA LEU A 363 2.27 0.16 23.50
C LEU A 363 3.69 -0.38 23.30
N SER A 364 4.35 -0.03 22.20
CA SER A 364 5.74 -0.44 21.90
C SER A 364 6.80 0.38 22.60
N GLY A 365 6.43 1.43 23.34
CA GLY A 365 7.39 2.32 24.00
C GLY A 365 8.14 3.28 23.07
N HIS A 366 7.70 3.39 21.80
CA HIS A 366 8.30 4.28 20.79
C HIS A 366 7.59 5.64 20.67
N ALA A 367 6.59 5.90 21.52
CA ALA A 367 5.86 7.16 21.50
C ALA A 367 6.76 8.35 21.79
N GLN A 368 6.54 9.43 21.04
CA GLN A 368 7.16 10.72 21.26
C GLN A 368 6.14 11.72 21.83
N PRO A 369 6.55 12.83 22.44
CA PRO A 369 5.62 13.80 23.02
C PRO A 369 4.54 14.29 22.04
N ARG A 370 4.89 14.52 20.78
CA ARG A 370 3.94 14.93 19.74
C ARG A 370 2.91 13.86 19.38
N ASP A 371 3.21 12.58 19.60
CA ASP A 371 2.24 11.51 19.40
C ASP A 371 1.07 11.60 20.40
N LEU A 372 1.39 11.97 21.66
CA LEU A 372 0.37 12.16 22.67
C LEU A 372 -0.46 13.41 22.43
N VAL A 373 0.14 14.48 21.88
CA VAL A 373 -0.61 15.66 21.42
C VAL A 373 -1.55 15.29 20.28
N ALA A 374 -1.09 14.57 19.27
CA ALA A 374 -1.92 14.11 18.14
C ALA A 374 -3.08 13.20 18.62
N MET A 375 -2.83 12.34 19.61
CA MET A 375 -3.87 11.54 20.25
C MET A 375 -4.88 12.45 21.00
N ARG A 376 -4.41 13.39 21.80
CA ARG A 376 -5.26 14.36 22.52
C ARG A 376 -6.17 15.13 21.56
N GLU A 377 -5.62 15.65 20.46
CA GLU A 377 -6.38 16.36 19.43
C GLU A 377 -7.43 15.46 18.76
N THR A 378 -7.06 14.21 18.50
CA THR A 378 -7.98 13.21 17.97
C THR A 378 -9.15 12.96 18.94
N LEU A 379 -8.84 12.65 20.20
CA LEU A 379 -9.86 12.40 21.23
C LEU A 379 -10.76 13.62 21.49
N THR A 380 -10.22 14.85 21.41
CA THR A 380 -10.98 16.11 21.55
C THR A 380 -12.07 16.26 20.47
N ASN A 381 -11.86 15.68 19.28
CA ASN A 381 -12.85 15.76 18.19
C ASN A 381 -13.87 14.61 18.20
N LEU A 382 -13.70 13.55 18.98
CA LEU A 382 -14.61 12.40 19.03
C LEU A 382 -16.07 12.78 19.38
N PRO A 383 -16.35 13.70 20.32
CA PRO A 383 -17.74 14.14 20.58
C PRO A 383 -18.43 14.73 19.35
N LYS A 384 -17.70 15.45 18.47
CA LYS A 384 -18.27 15.99 17.23
C LYS A 384 -18.62 14.87 16.25
N VAL A 385 -17.77 13.85 16.16
CA VAL A 385 -18.05 12.65 15.36
C VAL A 385 -19.29 11.93 15.88
N GLN A 386 -19.43 11.77 17.21
CA GLN A 386 -20.62 11.17 17.81
C GLN A 386 -21.89 11.99 17.55
N GLN A 387 -21.80 13.31 17.58
CA GLN A 387 -22.94 14.19 17.30
C GLN A 387 -23.41 14.05 15.85
N SER A 388 -22.50 13.98 14.88
CA SER A 388 -22.85 13.80 13.46
C SER A 388 -23.45 12.43 13.13
N THR A 389 -23.23 11.41 13.97
CA THR A 389 -23.81 10.07 13.79
C THR A 389 -25.18 9.89 14.49
N LYS A 390 -25.53 10.74 15.46
CA LYS A 390 -26.79 10.63 16.23
C LYS A 390 -28.04 11.13 15.50
N GLY A 391 -27.88 11.72 14.31
CA GLY A 391 -28.98 12.32 13.56
C GLY A 391 -29.70 13.44 14.34
N SER A 392 -30.08 14.50 13.67
CA SER A 392 -30.93 15.52 14.26
C SER A 392 -32.29 14.87 14.56
N GLN A 393 -32.68 14.74 15.81
CA GLN A 393 -33.98 14.23 16.24
C GLN A 393 -35.15 15.21 15.93
N ALA A 394 -35.12 15.84 14.78
CA ALA A 394 -36.18 16.76 14.36
C ALA A 394 -36.96 16.14 13.21
N GLY A 395 -38.02 15.40 13.53
CA GLY A 395 -39.10 15.03 12.58
C GLY A 395 -39.29 13.53 12.39
N GLU A 396 -40.19 12.97 13.12
CA GLU A 396 -41.17 11.93 12.79
C GLU A 396 -40.87 11.01 11.60
N GLU A 397 -40.39 9.81 11.92
CA GLU A 397 -40.83 8.49 11.42
C GLU A 397 -39.96 7.47 12.14
N GLU A 398 -40.50 6.31 12.52
CA GLU A 398 -39.84 5.20 13.20
C GLU A 398 -38.63 4.63 12.35
N LEU A 399 -37.59 5.43 12.21
CA LEU A 399 -36.34 4.93 11.66
C LEU A 399 -35.65 4.10 12.75
N LEU A 400 -35.21 2.91 12.41
CA LEU A 400 -34.36 2.07 13.25
C LEU A 400 -33.23 2.95 13.84
N PRO A 401 -32.89 2.77 15.14
CA PRO A 401 -31.81 3.54 15.75
C PRO A 401 -30.54 3.39 14.92
N THR A 402 -29.86 4.49 14.64
CA THR A 402 -28.61 4.48 13.84
C THR A 402 -27.57 3.51 14.39
N SER A 403 -27.63 3.20 15.67
CA SER A 403 -26.81 2.17 16.34
C SER A 403 -27.01 0.75 15.78
N THR A 404 -28.06 0.49 15.02
CA THR A 404 -28.30 -0.84 14.40
C THR A 404 -27.33 -1.09 13.24
N PHE A 405 -26.98 -0.06 12.49
CA PHE A 405 -26.15 -0.17 11.27
C PHE A 405 -24.87 0.69 11.28
N LEU A 406 -24.79 1.73 12.12
CA LEU A 406 -23.55 2.49 12.30
C LEU A 406 -22.74 1.93 13.47
N PRO A 407 -21.40 1.91 13.36
CA PRO A 407 -20.53 1.47 14.45
C PRO A 407 -20.63 2.44 15.65
N ILE A 408 -20.68 1.86 16.85
CA ILE A 408 -20.64 2.58 18.12
C ILE A 408 -19.20 2.61 18.61
N PHE A 409 -18.77 3.74 19.14
CA PHE A 409 -17.43 3.90 19.71
C PHE A 409 -17.46 4.71 21.00
N ASP A 410 -16.41 4.58 21.78
CA ASP A 410 -16.20 5.29 23.03
C ASP A 410 -15.55 6.66 22.75
N SER A 411 -15.96 7.69 23.50
CA SER A 411 -15.32 9.01 23.43
C SER A 411 -13.94 9.07 24.12
N CYS A 412 -13.57 8.04 24.88
CA CYS A 412 -12.29 7.94 25.59
C CYS A 412 -11.99 9.19 26.45
N SER A 413 -13.01 9.64 27.20
CA SER A 413 -12.96 10.91 27.97
C SER A 413 -11.92 10.89 29.09
N ASP A 414 -11.67 9.72 29.68
CA ASP A 414 -10.70 9.58 30.78
C ASP A 414 -9.27 9.76 30.24
N GLU A 415 -8.98 9.15 29.10
CA GLU A 415 -7.71 9.28 28.41
C GLU A 415 -7.50 10.72 27.91
N LEU A 416 -8.56 11.36 27.41
CA LEU A 416 -8.51 12.78 27.02
C LEU A 416 -8.17 13.67 28.20
N ASN A 417 -8.86 13.52 29.32
CA ASN A 417 -8.64 14.31 30.54
C ASN A 417 -7.21 14.12 31.06
N MET A 418 -6.71 12.90 31.05
CA MET A 418 -5.33 12.59 31.45
C MET A 418 -4.33 13.29 30.55
N LEU A 419 -4.49 13.20 29.22
CA LEU A 419 -3.60 13.85 28.25
C LEU A 419 -3.65 15.39 28.35
N GLN A 420 -4.84 15.96 28.59
CA GLN A 420 -5.01 17.42 28.78
C GLN A 420 -4.33 17.94 30.05
N SER A 421 -4.32 17.13 31.12
CA SER A 421 -3.69 17.51 32.38
C SER A 421 -2.19 17.29 32.41
N SER A 422 -1.68 16.29 31.67
CA SER A 422 -0.29 15.83 31.79
C SER A 422 0.68 16.38 30.75
N ILE A 423 0.23 16.52 29.50
CA ILE A 423 1.13 16.87 28.38
C ILE A 423 0.98 18.34 27.99
N ASP A 424 2.10 19.01 27.77
CA ASP A 424 2.12 20.42 27.33
C ASP A 424 1.42 20.58 25.96
N ASP A 425 1.02 21.81 25.64
CA ASP A 425 0.31 22.07 24.37
C ASP A 425 1.25 22.05 23.15
N ASP A 426 2.50 22.49 23.33
CA ASP A 426 3.54 22.46 22.29
C ASP A 426 4.84 21.82 22.83
N PRO A 427 4.83 20.51 23.10
CA PRO A 427 6.01 19.83 23.64
C PRO A 427 7.09 19.70 22.57
N PRO A 428 8.36 19.52 22.99
CA PRO A 428 9.46 19.25 22.06
C PRO A 428 9.19 17.98 21.24
N ALA A 429 9.84 17.89 20.07
CA ALA A 429 9.69 16.73 19.19
C ALA A 429 10.21 15.43 19.80
N THR A 430 11.19 15.49 20.70
CA THR A 430 11.82 14.33 21.31
C THR A 430 11.98 14.51 22.83
N LEU A 431 12.07 13.40 23.55
CA LEU A 431 12.28 13.35 24.99
C LEU A 431 13.70 13.80 25.45
N GLN A 432 14.56 14.21 24.52
CA GLN A 432 15.89 14.75 24.83
C GLN A 432 15.83 16.19 25.35
N ASN A 433 14.78 16.90 25.04
CA ASN A 433 14.54 18.29 25.45
C ASN A 433 13.50 18.32 26.58
N THR A 434 13.58 19.35 27.42
CA THR A 434 12.62 19.62 28.50
C THR A 434 11.40 20.39 28.00
N GLY A 435 10.29 20.38 28.75
CA GLY A 435 9.03 21.02 28.42
C GLY A 435 7.99 20.05 27.84
N VAL A 436 8.09 18.77 28.19
CA VAL A 436 7.14 17.71 27.77
C VAL A 436 5.89 17.70 28.64
N ILE A 437 6.05 17.86 29.93
CA ILE A 437 4.97 17.76 30.91
C ILE A 437 4.41 19.15 31.22
N ARG A 438 3.08 19.22 31.26
CA ARG A 438 2.35 20.48 31.56
C ARG A 438 2.69 21.00 32.96
N PRO A 439 2.96 22.31 33.11
CA PRO A 439 3.09 22.94 34.42
C PRO A 439 1.83 22.71 35.26
N GLY A 440 2.01 22.37 36.53
CA GLY A 440 0.91 22.05 37.46
C GLY A 440 0.53 20.58 37.54
N PHE A 441 1.06 19.73 36.68
CA PHE A 441 0.80 18.28 36.72
C PHE A 441 1.53 17.57 37.87
N SER A 442 2.80 17.96 38.14
CA SER A 442 3.62 17.34 39.16
C SER A 442 4.24 18.39 40.09
N PRO A 443 3.90 18.41 41.40
CA PRO A 443 4.52 19.32 42.37
C PRO A 443 6.03 19.15 42.45
N GLU A 444 6.56 17.94 42.23
CA GLU A 444 8.01 17.67 42.20
C GLU A 444 8.65 18.39 41.02
N LEU A 445 8.09 18.27 39.84
CA LEU A 445 8.59 18.93 38.62
C LEU A 445 8.53 20.45 38.75
N ASP A 446 7.36 20.97 39.16
CA ASP A 446 7.14 22.41 39.33
C ASP A 446 8.12 23.03 40.34
N GLY A 447 8.42 22.33 41.44
CA GLY A 447 9.39 22.76 42.40
C GLY A 447 10.81 22.89 41.82
N VAL A 448 11.25 21.94 41.01
CA VAL A 448 12.56 22.00 40.35
C VAL A 448 12.61 23.08 39.28
N ILE A 449 11.52 23.27 38.52
CA ILE A 449 11.43 24.34 37.51
C ILE A 449 11.48 25.71 38.16
N GLN A 450 10.74 25.93 39.25
CA GLN A 450 10.76 27.18 39.99
C GLN A 450 12.14 27.51 40.57
N ALA A 451 12.80 26.50 41.16
CA ALA A 451 14.16 26.67 41.68
C ALA A 451 15.15 27.03 40.58
N SER A 452 15.06 26.40 39.43
CA SER A 452 15.88 26.70 38.23
C SER A 452 15.58 28.10 37.66
N SER A 453 14.31 28.48 37.59
CA SER A 453 13.92 29.81 37.12
C SER A 453 14.46 30.93 38.03
N HIS A 454 14.34 30.75 39.34
CA HIS A 454 14.89 31.69 40.35
C HIS A 454 16.43 31.79 40.22
N ALA A 455 17.10 30.67 40.02
CA ALA A 455 18.56 30.67 39.80
C ALA A 455 18.98 31.39 38.53
N ARG A 456 18.25 31.19 37.44
CA ARG A 456 18.49 31.91 36.18
C ARG A 456 18.21 33.43 36.31
N GLU A 457 17.14 33.82 36.98
CA GLU A 457 16.80 35.22 37.23
C GLU A 457 17.88 35.90 38.07
N TRP A 458 18.40 35.22 39.09
CA TRP A 458 19.52 35.71 39.90
C TRP A 458 20.76 35.93 39.03
N ILE A 459 21.15 34.98 38.19
CA ILE A 459 22.31 35.11 37.28
C ILE A 459 22.10 36.26 36.31
N ASN A 460 20.92 36.44 35.73
CA ASN A 460 20.61 37.53 34.81
C ASN A 460 20.66 38.92 35.47
N ASN A 461 20.30 38.97 36.76
CA ASN A 461 20.34 40.19 37.52
C ASN A 461 21.73 40.48 38.14
N LEU A 462 22.64 39.52 38.05
CA LEU A 462 23.96 39.61 38.66
C LEU A 462 24.79 40.76 38.03
N GLU A 463 24.75 40.96 36.72
CA GLU A 463 25.50 41.96 36.00
C GLU A 463 25.16 43.42 36.47
N PRO A 464 23.89 43.83 36.50
CA PRO A 464 23.54 45.17 37.02
C PRO A 464 23.84 45.29 38.52
N ALA A 465 23.60 44.25 39.34
CA ALA A 465 23.85 44.23 40.75
C ALA A 465 25.36 44.38 41.07
N GLU A 466 26.19 43.62 40.38
CA GLU A 466 27.64 43.65 40.54
C GLU A 466 28.26 44.94 40.00
N ARG A 467 27.75 45.54 38.94
CA ARG A 467 28.15 46.86 38.46
C ARG A 467 27.88 47.96 39.50
N GLN A 468 26.71 47.89 40.13
CA GLN A 468 26.34 48.84 41.19
C GLN A 468 27.18 48.67 42.45
N ARG A 469 27.40 47.40 42.88
CA ARG A 469 28.17 47.07 44.06
C ARG A 469 29.65 47.41 43.95
N THR A 470 30.27 47.07 42.80
CA THR A 470 31.71 47.24 42.59
C THR A 470 32.11 48.61 41.98
N GLY A 471 31.14 49.33 41.35
CA GLY A 471 31.43 50.56 40.62
C GLY A 471 32.12 50.35 39.27
N ILE A 472 32.36 49.08 38.85
CA ILE A 472 33.06 48.73 37.62
C ILE A 472 32.09 48.74 36.46
N LYS A 473 32.07 49.83 35.69
CA LYS A 473 31.14 50.03 34.54
C LYS A 473 31.34 49.06 33.38
N THR A 474 32.55 48.47 33.24
CA THR A 474 32.91 47.55 32.15
C THR A 474 32.64 46.08 32.50
N LEU A 475 32.15 45.79 33.70
CA LEU A 475 31.82 44.47 34.15
C LEU A 475 30.71 43.88 33.30
N LYS A 476 30.90 42.67 32.79
CA LYS A 476 29.91 41.89 32.04
C LYS A 476 29.80 40.46 32.62
N VAL A 477 28.62 39.95 32.66
CA VAL A 477 28.39 38.53 32.96
C VAL A 477 28.21 37.79 31.66
N GLY A 478 28.93 36.68 31.45
CA GLY A 478 28.85 35.83 30.24
C GLY A 478 28.89 34.35 30.59
N TYR A 479 28.56 33.53 29.58
CA TYR A 479 28.59 32.06 29.65
C TYR A 479 29.52 31.48 28.59
N ASN A 480 30.29 30.48 28.98
CA ASN A 480 31.14 29.71 28.08
C ASN A 480 30.96 28.21 28.34
N LYS A 481 30.79 27.43 27.27
CA LYS A 481 30.56 25.96 27.35
C LYS A 481 31.65 25.19 28.11
N VAL A 482 32.89 25.72 28.16
CA VAL A 482 34.03 25.05 28.82
C VAL A 482 34.17 25.46 30.27
N PHE A 483 33.89 26.73 30.60
CA PHE A 483 34.16 27.30 31.93
C PHE A 483 32.91 27.69 32.70
N GLY A 484 31.73 27.62 32.09
CA GLY A 484 30.47 28.02 32.69
C GLY A 484 30.24 29.54 32.67
N TYR A 485 29.49 30.03 33.65
CA TYR A 485 29.28 31.46 33.85
C TYR A 485 30.50 32.14 34.41
N TYR A 486 30.74 33.37 33.95
CA TYR A 486 31.88 34.18 34.38
C TYR A 486 31.54 35.66 34.40
N ILE A 487 32.25 36.42 35.27
CA ILE A 487 32.28 37.87 35.32
C ILE A 487 33.52 38.31 34.54
N GLU A 488 33.35 39.12 33.49
CA GLU A 488 34.44 39.65 32.70
C GLU A 488 34.66 41.11 33.02
N ILE A 489 35.89 41.47 33.37
CA ILE A 489 36.32 42.84 33.70
C ILE A 489 37.44 43.20 32.75
N SER A 490 37.40 44.40 32.18
CA SER A 490 38.51 44.89 31.33
C SER A 490 39.80 44.98 32.10
N GLN A 491 40.92 44.70 31.45
CA GLN A 491 42.28 44.63 32.08
C GLN A 491 42.65 45.95 32.80
N GLY A 492 42.20 47.13 32.32
CA GLY A 492 42.46 48.42 32.97
C GLY A 492 41.71 48.61 34.31
N GLN A 493 40.68 47.75 34.57
CA GLN A 493 39.93 47.80 35.84
C GLN A 493 40.06 46.54 36.66
N ALA A 494 40.87 45.57 36.27
CA ALA A 494 41.09 44.32 36.97
C ALA A 494 41.67 44.51 38.40
N ALA A 495 42.44 45.56 38.63
CA ALA A 495 42.96 45.90 39.98
C ALA A 495 41.86 46.32 40.98
N ASN A 496 40.69 46.73 40.50
CA ASN A 496 39.50 47.11 41.32
C ASN A 496 38.53 45.90 41.55
N ALA A 497 38.91 44.70 41.08
CA ALA A 497 38.09 43.51 41.32
C ALA A 497 38.05 43.20 42.82
N PRO A 498 36.89 42.91 43.41
CA PRO A 498 36.75 42.50 44.80
C PRO A 498 37.60 41.28 45.14
N SER A 499 38.08 41.23 46.41
CA SER A 499 38.92 40.12 46.86
C SER A 499 38.25 38.74 46.85
N GLU A 500 36.91 38.69 46.86
CA GLU A 500 36.11 37.45 46.76
C GLU A 500 36.00 36.89 45.34
N TYR A 501 36.40 37.65 44.32
CA TYR A 501 36.42 37.19 42.95
C TYR A 501 37.60 36.23 42.71
N ILE A 502 37.28 35.02 42.30
CA ILE A 502 38.28 34.01 41.98
C ILE A 502 38.60 34.11 40.50
N ARG A 503 39.85 34.49 40.18
CA ARG A 503 40.31 34.62 38.78
C ARG A 503 40.40 33.22 38.12
N LYS A 504 39.73 33.04 36.97
CA LYS A 504 39.68 31.81 36.17
C LYS A 504 40.50 31.89 34.90
N GLN A 505 40.50 33.03 34.20
CA GLN A 505 41.16 33.18 32.92
C GLN A 505 41.60 34.62 32.70
N THR A 506 42.82 34.79 32.18
CA THR A 506 43.36 36.07 31.74
C THR A 506 43.30 36.10 30.20
N LEU A 507 42.67 37.12 29.63
CA LEU A 507 42.61 37.40 28.20
C LEU A 507 43.51 38.62 27.91
N VAL A 508 43.75 38.88 26.61
CA VAL A 508 44.57 40.02 26.18
C VAL A 508 44.01 41.37 26.66
N ASN A 509 42.69 41.52 26.73
CA ASN A 509 42.02 42.81 27.06
C ASN A 509 41.08 42.74 28.28
N ALA A 510 40.96 41.56 28.92
CA ALA A 510 40.04 41.35 30.04
C ALA A 510 40.49 40.22 30.93
N GLU A 511 39.99 40.19 32.14
CA GLU A 511 40.11 39.08 33.07
C GLU A 511 38.74 38.50 33.39
N ARG A 512 38.67 37.19 33.53
CA ARG A 512 37.44 36.48 33.85
C ARG A 512 37.52 35.90 35.27
N TYR A 513 36.47 36.16 36.01
CA TYR A 513 36.32 35.79 37.39
C TYR A 513 35.06 34.96 37.60
N ILE A 514 35.06 34.20 38.70
CA ILE A 514 33.87 33.56 39.24
C ILE A 514 33.72 33.95 40.72
N THR A 515 32.49 33.93 41.23
CA THR A 515 32.22 33.99 42.65
C THR A 515 31.75 32.62 43.16
N PRO A 516 31.96 32.30 44.45
CA PRO A 516 31.42 31.08 45.04
C PRO A 516 29.90 30.96 44.87
N GLU A 517 29.19 32.09 45.10
CA GLU A 517 27.75 32.19 44.95
C GLU A 517 27.29 31.93 43.51
N MET A 518 27.97 32.53 42.53
CA MET A 518 27.69 32.28 41.10
C MET A 518 27.93 30.81 40.73
N LYS A 519 28.93 30.15 41.31
CA LYS A 519 29.20 28.73 41.10
C LYS A 519 28.11 27.84 41.72
N GLU A 520 27.52 28.24 42.82
CA GLU A 520 26.42 27.54 43.46
C GLU A 520 25.15 27.62 42.57
N TYR A 521 24.79 28.84 42.11
CA TYR A 521 23.62 29.01 41.21
C TYR A 521 23.84 28.36 39.85
N GLU A 522 25.04 28.40 39.30
CA GLU A 522 25.37 27.66 38.07
C GLU A 522 25.13 26.15 38.25
N THR A 523 25.60 25.58 39.35
CA THR A 523 25.42 24.16 39.64
C THR A 523 23.93 23.84 39.81
N LEU A 524 23.14 24.72 40.42
CA LEU A 524 21.70 24.57 40.53
C LEU A 524 21.03 24.56 39.14
N VAL A 525 21.42 25.48 38.23
CA VAL A 525 20.84 25.54 36.88
C VAL A 525 21.17 24.30 36.05
N LEU A 526 22.44 23.87 36.03
CA LEU A 526 22.89 22.72 35.26
C LEU A 526 22.30 21.40 35.79
N ASN A 527 22.32 21.20 37.10
CA ASN A 527 21.72 20.00 37.71
C ASN A 527 20.19 19.98 37.55
N ALA A 528 19.54 21.17 37.54
CA ALA A 528 18.10 21.25 37.37
C ALA A 528 17.67 20.79 35.97
N GLU A 529 18.37 21.15 34.90
CA GLU A 529 18.04 20.71 33.54
C GLU A 529 18.08 19.19 33.37
N GLU A 530 19.10 18.54 33.95
CA GLU A 530 19.18 17.09 33.97
C GLU A 530 18.08 16.46 34.82
N ARG A 531 17.82 17.05 36.00
CA ARG A 531 16.76 16.58 36.89
C ARG A 531 15.37 16.76 36.33
N ILE A 532 15.09 17.90 35.69
CA ILE A 532 13.83 18.13 34.97
C ILE A 532 13.64 17.05 33.92
N ARG A 533 14.63 16.78 33.09
CA ARG A 533 14.56 15.77 32.05
C ARG A 533 14.30 14.35 32.57
N GLU A 534 14.99 13.96 33.67
CA GLU A 534 14.75 12.68 34.35
C GLU A 534 13.30 12.55 34.83
N ILE A 535 12.79 13.60 35.50
CA ILE A 535 11.44 13.63 36.05
C ILE A 535 10.42 13.59 34.90
N GLU A 536 10.58 14.42 33.88
CA GLU A 536 9.71 14.43 32.69
C GLU A 536 9.69 13.10 31.97
N LEU A 537 10.84 12.45 31.80
CA LEU A 537 10.93 11.13 31.17
C LEU A 537 10.17 10.06 31.99
N ARG A 538 10.30 10.11 33.33
CA ARG A 538 9.57 9.22 34.23
C ARG A 538 8.05 9.45 34.11
N LEU A 539 7.62 10.71 34.25
CA LEU A 539 6.20 11.08 34.17
C LEU A 539 5.60 10.74 32.79
N PHE A 540 6.33 10.98 31.71
CA PHE A 540 5.91 10.60 30.37
C PHE A 540 5.67 9.09 30.25
N ARG A 541 6.59 8.28 30.79
CA ARG A 541 6.45 6.82 30.83
C ARG A 541 5.27 6.39 31.70
N GLU A 542 5.00 7.06 32.80
CA GLU A 542 3.83 6.79 33.66
C GLU A 542 2.54 7.08 32.89
N VAL A 543 2.43 8.20 32.17
CA VAL A 543 1.28 8.53 31.30
C VAL A 543 1.10 7.49 30.20
N CYS A 544 2.18 7.11 29.50
CA CYS A 544 2.11 6.04 28.50
C CYS A 544 1.65 4.71 29.10
N SER A 545 2.14 4.35 30.31
CA SER A 545 1.74 3.12 31.00
C SER A 545 0.26 3.12 31.39
N GLU A 546 -0.31 4.26 31.74
CA GLU A 546 -1.74 4.38 32.03
C GLU A 546 -2.58 4.23 30.74
N LEU A 547 -2.17 4.89 29.64
CA LEU A 547 -2.80 4.74 28.33
C LEU A 547 -2.79 3.29 27.81
N MET A 548 -1.70 2.54 28.09
CA MET A 548 -1.62 1.12 27.72
C MET A 548 -2.74 0.27 28.33
N LYS A 549 -3.25 0.61 29.52
CA LYS A 549 -4.37 -0.10 30.14
C LYS A 549 -5.65 0.03 29.33
N SER A 550 -5.81 1.14 28.61
CA SER A 550 -6.98 1.44 27.76
C SER A 550 -6.78 1.13 26.29
N ALA A 551 -5.67 0.49 25.91
CA ALA A 551 -5.30 0.28 24.52
C ALA A 551 -6.40 -0.41 23.69
N ARG A 552 -7.04 -1.45 24.23
CA ARG A 552 -8.14 -2.14 23.55
C ARG A 552 -9.29 -1.19 23.22
N ARG A 553 -9.70 -0.35 24.16
CA ARG A 553 -10.77 0.65 24.00
C ARG A 553 -10.42 1.68 22.92
N LEU A 554 -9.16 2.15 22.89
CA LEU A 554 -8.65 3.06 21.88
C LEU A 554 -8.61 2.42 20.49
N LEU A 555 -8.17 1.16 20.38
CA LEU A 555 -8.13 0.41 19.12
C LEU A 555 -9.53 0.08 18.59
N ASP A 556 -10.47 -0.30 19.47
CA ASP A 556 -11.86 -0.53 19.06
C ASP A 556 -12.52 0.77 18.57
N THR A 557 -12.23 1.90 19.22
CA THR A 557 -12.64 3.24 18.76
C THR A 557 -12.02 3.56 17.39
N ALA A 558 -10.72 3.31 17.19
CA ALA A 558 -10.06 3.54 15.92
C ALA A 558 -10.70 2.74 14.75
N ARG A 559 -11.04 1.46 14.99
CA ARG A 559 -11.74 0.60 14.01
C ARG A 559 -13.13 1.14 13.66
N ALA A 560 -13.89 1.58 14.66
CA ALA A 560 -15.21 2.16 14.44
C ALA A 560 -15.13 3.47 13.63
N LEU A 561 -14.14 4.32 13.91
CA LEU A 561 -13.88 5.54 13.14
C LEU A 561 -13.49 5.23 11.69
N ALA A 562 -12.64 4.21 11.47
CA ALA A 562 -12.29 3.75 10.14
C ALA A 562 -13.50 3.24 9.35
N GLU A 563 -14.41 2.50 9.99
CA GLU A 563 -15.65 2.02 9.36
C GLU A 563 -16.60 3.18 9.02
N LEU A 564 -16.78 4.16 9.93
CA LEU A 564 -17.56 5.37 9.66
C LEU A 564 -17.01 6.18 8.50
N ASP A 565 -15.68 6.30 8.42
CA ASP A 565 -15.02 6.99 7.31
C ASP A 565 -15.29 6.28 5.98
N VAL A 566 -15.20 4.94 5.94
CA VAL A 566 -15.51 4.16 4.73
C VAL A 566 -16.98 4.29 4.32
N LEU A 567 -17.93 4.17 5.27
CA LEU A 567 -19.35 4.31 4.98
C LEU A 567 -19.67 5.70 4.41
N SER A 568 -19.11 6.75 5.01
CA SER A 568 -19.27 8.12 4.51
C SER A 568 -18.58 8.35 3.16
N ALA A 569 -17.45 7.72 2.91
CA ALA A 569 -16.71 7.78 1.65
C ALA A 569 -17.46 7.09 0.50
N LEU A 570 -18.01 5.89 0.75
CA LEU A 570 -18.85 5.20 -0.23
C LEU A 570 -20.13 5.98 -0.55
N ALA A 571 -20.72 6.64 0.45
CA ALA A 571 -21.87 7.51 0.25
C ALA A 571 -21.49 8.77 -0.57
N GLU A 572 -20.31 9.33 -0.36
CA GLU A 572 -19.80 10.44 -1.16
C GLU A 572 -19.56 10.03 -2.60
N ALA A 573 -18.88 8.88 -2.83
CA ALA A 573 -18.69 8.32 -4.17
C ALA A 573 -20.04 8.04 -4.86
N ALA A 574 -21.03 7.51 -4.12
CA ALA A 574 -22.37 7.25 -4.64
C ALA A 574 -23.09 8.54 -5.03
N ALA A 575 -22.99 9.60 -4.25
CA ALA A 575 -23.61 10.89 -4.55
C ALA A 575 -22.95 11.56 -5.77
N LEU A 576 -21.62 11.50 -5.88
CA LEU A 576 -20.87 12.05 -7.01
C LEU A 576 -21.14 11.28 -8.32
N GLY A 577 -21.21 9.95 -8.24
CA GLY A 577 -21.37 9.06 -9.39
C GLY A 577 -22.83 8.70 -9.69
N SER A 578 -23.82 9.23 -8.94
CA SER A 578 -25.23 8.83 -9.05
C SER A 578 -25.39 7.30 -9.00
N PHE A 579 -24.74 6.67 -7.98
CA PHE A 579 -24.87 5.23 -7.74
C PHE A 579 -26.13 4.94 -6.95
N ILE A 580 -26.68 3.74 -7.15
CA ILE A 580 -27.91 3.29 -6.49
C ILE A 580 -27.63 2.13 -5.54
N ARG A 581 -28.50 1.90 -4.57
CA ARG A 581 -28.46 0.74 -3.69
C ARG A 581 -28.80 -0.53 -4.48
N PRO A 582 -27.90 -1.52 -4.61
CA PRO A 582 -28.22 -2.80 -5.23
C PRO A 582 -28.98 -3.70 -4.24
N MET A 583 -29.88 -4.53 -4.75
CA MET A 583 -30.50 -5.62 -4.02
C MET A 583 -29.59 -6.87 -4.13
N VAL A 584 -29.05 -7.32 -3.03
CA VAL A 584 -28.26 -8.57 -2.97
C VAL A 584 -29.13 -9.68 -2.39
N CYS A 585 -29.17 -10.86 -3.06
CA CYS A 585 -29.99 -12.01 -2.70
C CYS A 585 -29.16 -13.30 -2.69
N GLU A 586 -29.72 -14.34 -2.07
CA GLU A 586 -29.06 -15.67 -1.98
C GLU A 586 -29.21 -16.49 -3.26
N ASP A 587 -30.11 -16.11 -4.14
CA ASP A 587 -30.32 -16.76 -5.41
C ASP A 587 -29.11 -16.55 -6.37
N ASN A 588 -29.20 -17.13 -7.56
CA ASN A 588 -28.18 -16.98 -8.60
C ASN A 588 -28.63 -16.00 -9.71
N GLY A 589 -29.44 -14.97 -9.39
CA GLY A 589 -29.89 -13.96 -10.34
C GLY A 589 -28.79 -12.94 -10.65
N LEU A 590 -28.79 -12.38 -11.85
CA LEU A 590 -27.98 -11.20 -12.20
C LEU A 590 -28.80 -10.32 -13.15
N ASP A 591 -29.35 -9.23 -12.66
CA ASP A 591 -30.12 -8.25 -13.40
C ASP A 591 -29.61 -6.85 -13.04
N ILE A 592 -28.88 -6.23 -13.96
CA ILE A 592 -28.33 -4.88 -13.85
C ILE A 592 -28.88 -4.08 -15.04
N ARG A 593 -29.57 -3.00 -14.75
CA ARG A 593 -30.13 -2.11 -15.77
C ARG A 593 -29.32 -0.82 -15.86
N ASP A 594 -29.06 -0.40 -17.10
CA ASP A 594 -28.27 0.78 -17.41
C ASP A 594 -26.95 0.82 -16.60
N GLY A 595 -26.29 -0.32 -16.47
CA GLY A 595 -25.01 -0.42 -15.79
C GLY A 595 -23.95 0.43 -16.48
N ARG A 596 -23.07 1.05 -15.68
CA ARG A 596 -21.97 1.89 -16.16
C ARG A 596 -20.66 1.38 -15.56
N HIS A 597 -19.56 1.54 -16.29
CA HIS A 597 -18.25 1.13 -15.78
C HIS A 597 -17.70 2.21 -14.82
N PRO A 598 -17.52 1.94 -13.52
CA PRO A 598 -17.24 2.97 -12.53
C PRO A 598 -15.96 3.76 -12.83
N VAL A 599 -14.94 3.11 -13.34
CA VAL A 599 -13.64 3.73 -13.64
C VAL A 599 -13.67 4.47 -14.98
N VAL A 600 -14.14 3.81 -16.04
CA VAL A 600 -14.14 4.39 -17.40
C VAL A 600 -15.01 5.63 -17.45
N GLU A 601 -16.18 5.62 -16.80
CA GLU A 601 -17.08 6.77 -16.74
C GLU A 601 -16.39 8.01 -16.13
N GLN A 602 -15.60 7.86 -15.09
CA GLN A 602 -14.84 8.98 -14.50
C GLN A 602 -13.66 9.47 -15.35
N MET A 603 -13.15 8.60 -16.23
CA MET A 603 -12.01 8.94 -17.11
C MET A 603 -12.45 9.63 -18.40
N LEU A 604 -13.76 9.56 -18.75
CA LEU A 604 -14.33 10.23 -19.91
C LEU A 604 -14.50 11.73 -19.63
N HIS A 605 -13.54 12.54 -20.07
CA HIS A 605 -13.60 14.00 -19.95
C HIS A 605 -14.60 14.60 -20.93
N GLY A 606 -15.87 14.78 -20.51
CA GLY A 606 -16.91 15.47 -21.28
C GLY A 606 -17.74 14.60 -22.23
N GLU A 607 -17.38 13.36 -22.46
CA GLU A 607 -18.18 12.39 -23.19
C GLU A 607 -19.09 11.61 -22.25
N ARG A 608 -20.30 11.28 -22.70
CA ARG A 608 -21.25 10.48 -21.93
C ARG A 608 -20.93 9.00 -22.09
N TYR A 609 -20.83 8.30 -20.96
CA TYR A 609 -20.74 6.84 -20.95
C TYR A 609 -22.05 6.24 -21.50
N VAL A 610 -21.97 5.21 -22.34
CA VAL A 610 -23.15 4.49 -22.86
C VAL A 610 -23.48 3.35 -21.90
N PRO A 611 -24.59 3.44 -21.14
CA PRO A 611 -24.97 2.41 -20.18
C PRO A 611 -25.46 1.13 -20.87
N ASN A 612 -25.23 -0.02 -20.24
CA ASN A 612 -25.58 -1.33 -20.76
C ASN A 612 -26.28 -2.21 -19.73
N ASP A 613 -27.26 -2.99 -20.18
CA ASP A 613 -27.97 -3.96 -19.37
C ASP A 613 -27.21 -5.28 -19.30
N ILE A 614 -27.22 -5.89 -18.10
CA ILE A 614 -26.65 -7.22 -17.86
C ILE A 614 -27.72 -8.05 -17.14
N THR A 615 -28.65 -8.64 -17.91
CA THR A 615 -29.74 -9.41 -17.34
C THR A 615 -29.67 -10.84 -17.85
N PHE A 616 -29.36 -11.79 -16.99
CA PHE A 616 -29.44 -13.21 -17.33
C PHE A 616 -30.89 -13.68 -17.17
N GLU A 617 -31.46 -14.20 -18.24
CA GLU A 617 -32.82 -14.78 -18.26
C GLU A 617 -32.82 -16.13 -17.50
N GLU A 618 -34.01 -16.59 -17.15
CA GLU A 618 -34.15 -17.92 -16.53
C GLU A 618 -33.63 -19.03 -17.46
N GLY A 619 -32.73 -19.85 -16.95
CA GLY A 619 -32.06 -20.90 -17.73
C GLY A 619 -30.85 -20.44 -18.53
N GLU A 620 -30.63 -19.15 -18.72
CA GLU A 620 -29.43 -18.61 -19.36
C GLU A 620 -28.21 -18.74 -18.42
N ALA A 621 -27.12 -19.29 -18.93
CA ALA A 621 -25.87 -19.41 -18.21
C ALA A 621 -24.70 -18.70 -18.93
N ILE A 622 -24.68 -18.71 -20.25
CA ILE A 622 -23.55 -18.21 -21.03
C ILE A 622 -24.03 -17.20 -22.08
N ARG A 623 -23.38 -16.04 -22.10
CA ARG A 623 -23.50 -15.00 -23.13
C ARG A 623 -22.28 -14.98 -24.00
N ILE A 624 -22.47 -15.31 -25.29
CA ILE A 624 -21.45 -15.13 -26.33
C ILE A 624 -21.61 -13.74 -26.91
N ILE A 625 -20.57 -12.92 -26.75
CA ILE A 625 -20.59 -11.51 -27.16
C ILE A 625 -19.62 -11.32 -28.31
N THR A 626 -20.16 -11.07 -29.51
CA THR A 626 -19.38 -10.82 -30.70
C THR A 626 -19.30 -9.32 -31.05
N GLY A 627 -18.32 -8.96 -31.85
CA GLY A 627 -18.12 -7.58 -32.31
C GLY A 627 -16.67 -7.21 -32.49
N PRO A 628 -16.38 -6.09 -33.13
CA PRO A 628 -14.99 -5.67 -33.41
C PRO A 628 -14.23 -5.28 -32.17
N ASN A 629 -12.88 -5.26 -32.27
CA ASN A 629 -12.04 -4.69 -31.24
C ASN A 629 -12.31 -3.18 -31.14
N MET A 630 -12.08 -2.60 -29.96
CA MET A 630 -12.41 -1.20 -29.60
C MET A 630 -13.91 -0.89 -29.52
N SER A 631 -14.81 -1.83 -29.70
CA SER A 631 -16.27 -1.60 -29.62
C SER A 631 -16.82 -1.53 -28.18
N GLY A 632 -15.99 -1.83 -27.15
CA GLY A 632 -16.39 -1.77 -25.75
C GLY A 632 -16.72 -3.13 -25.10
N LYS A 633 -16.48 -4.28 -25.78
CA LYS A 633 -16.74 -5.63 -25.21
C LYS A 633 -16.06 -5.82 -23.86
N SER A 634 -14.74 -5.64 -23.80
CA SER A 634 -13.95 -5.84 -22.55
C SER A 634 -14.38 -4.90 -21.44
N THR A 635 -14.79 -3.66 -21.77
CA THR A 635 -15.34 -2.69 -20.82
C THR A 635 -16.67 -3.20 -20.23
N TYR A 636 -17.55 -3.74 -21.08
CA TYR A 636 -18.82 -4.33 -20.65
C TYR A 636 -18.60 -5.55 -19.73
N LEU A 637 -17.66 -6.41 -20.07
CA LEU A 637 -17.31 -7.57 -19.26
C LEU A 637 -16.81 -7.16 -17.86
N ARG A 638 -15.86 -6.22 -17.82
CA ARG A 638 -15.32 -5.69 -16.55
C ARG A 638 -16.39 -4.96 -15.73
N GLN A 639 -17.28 -4.23 -16.37
CA GLN A 639 -18.42 -3.57 -15.75
C GLN A 639 -19.26 -4.56 -14.93
N ALA A 640 -19.62 -5.73 -15.50
CA ALA A 640 -20.38 -6.76 -14.81
C ALA A 640 -19.68 -7.23 -13.52
N ALA A 641 -18.38 -7.54 -13.64
CA ALA A 641 -17.58 -8.00 -12.53
C ALA A 641 -17.45 -6.93 -11.44
N LEU A 642 -17.16 -5.67 -11.82
CA LEU A 642 -16.98 -4.58 -10.87
C LEU A 642 -18.26 -4.21 -10.13
N ILE A 643 -19.42 -4.16 -10.82
CA ILE A 643 -20.73 -3.90 -10.20
C ILE A 643 -21.06 -5.02 -9.19
N THR A 644 -20.85 -6.29 -9.55
CA THR A 644 -21.05 -7.43 -8.66
C THR A 644 -20.16 -7.34 -7.42
N LEU A 645 -18.89 -7.04 -7.62
CA LEU A 645 -17.92 -6.86 -6.52
C LEU A 645 -18.32 -5.70 -5.59
N MET A 646 -18.69 -4.55 -6.16
CA MET A 646 -19.14 -3.38 -5.40
C MET A 646 -20.38 -3.70 -4.56
N ALA A 647 -21.35 -4.43 -5.11
CA ALA A 647 -22.54 -4.84 -4.38
C ALA A 647 -22.20 -5.72 -3.17
N GLN A 648 -21.30 -6.72 -3.34
CA GLN A 648 -20.92 -7.63 -2.26
C GLN A 648 -19.92 -7.05 -1.27
N MET A 649 -19.23 -5.95 -1.59
CA MET A 649 -18.51 -5.22 -0.56
C MET A 649 -19.42 -4.34 0.32
N GLY A 650 -20.69 -4.16 -0.06
CA GLY A 650 -21.67 -3.33 0.64
C GLY A 650 -21.75 -1.89 0.10
N SER A 651 -21.22 -1.62 -1.08
CA SER A 651 -21.29 -0.32 -1.75
C SER A 651 -22.56 -0.18 -2.59
N PHE A 652 -22.91 1.06 -2.92
CA PHE A 652 -23.82 1.38 -4.00
C PHE A 652 -23.12 1.18 -5.36
N VAL A 653 -23.91 1.02 -6.43
CA VAL A 653 -23.40 0.65 -7.75
C VAL A 653 -23.85 1.61 -8.85
N PRO A 654 -23.05 1.80 -9.91
CA PRO A 654 -23.37 2.67 -11.03
C PRO A 654 -24.38 2.00 -11.98
N ALA A 655 -25.66 2.06 -11.67
CA ALA A 655 -26.77 1.51 -12.43
C ALA A 655 -28.05 2.29 -12.16
N THR A 656 -29.15 2.03 -12.93
CA THR A 656 -30.49 2.52 -12.59
C THR A 656 -31.24 1.55 -11.69
N SER A 657 -31.00 0.25 -11.84
CA SER A 657 -31.40 -0.79 -10.88
C SER A 657 -30.43 -1.97 -10.95
N ALA A 658 -30.24 -2.67 -9.83
CA ALA A 658 -29.41 -3.85 -9.78
C ALA A 658 -29.94 -4.86 -8.76
N THR A 659 -30.20 -6.09 -9.23
CA THR A 659 -30.48 -7.26 -8.40
C THR A 659 -29.41 -8.29 -8.66
N ILE A 660 -28.64 -8.64 -7.62
CA ILE A 660 -27.43 -9.44 -7.77
C ILE A 660 -27.50 -10.61 -6.80
N GLY A 661 -27.50 -11.82 -7.35
CA GLY A 661 -27.35 -13.06 -6.60
C GLY A 661 -25.94 -13.18 -6.02
N MET A 662 -25.80 -13.91 -4.93
CA MET A 662 -24.53 -14.10 -4.24
C MET A 662 -23.53 -14.86 -5.12
N VAL A 663 -22.42 -14.21 -5.49
CA VAL A 663 -21.32 -14.75 -6.28
C VAL A 663 -20.18 -15.16 -5.34
N ASP A 664 -19.78 -16.42 -5.39
CA ASP A 664 -18.71 -16.94 -4.53
C ASP A 664 -17.30 -16.64 -5.05
N ARG A 665 -17.18 -16.54 -6.38
CA ARG A 665 -15.89 -16.29 -7.07
C ARG A 665 -16.11 -15.49 -8.34
N ILE A 666 -15.22 -14.56 -8.59
CA ILE A 666 -15.11 -13.92 -9.91
C ILE A 666 -13.79 -14.39 -10.52
N PHE A 667 -13.88 -14.91 -11.74
CA PHE A 667 -12.70 -15.24 -12.54
C PHE A 667 -12.68 -14.40 -13.81
N THR A 668 -11.51 -13.89 -14.14
CA THR A 668 -11.34 -13.13 -15.38
C THR A 668 -10.17 -13.67 -16.19
N ARG A 669 -10.41 -13.87 -17.48
CA ARG A 669 -9.39 -14.04 -18.49
C ARG A 669 -9.57 -12.93 -19.51
N ILE A 670 -8.74 -11.86 -19.43
CA ILE A 670 -8.85 -10.65 -20.26
C ILE A 670 -7.47 -10.30 -20.82
N GLY A 671 -7.32 -10.33 -22.15
CA GLY A 671 -6.11 -9.91 -22.84
C GLY A 671 -4.87 -10.77 -22.60
N ALA A 672 -3.90 -10.72 -23.49
CA ALA A 672 -2.59 -11.31 -23.30
C ALA A 672 -1.61 -10.25 -22.77
N GLN A 673 -0.96 -10.50 -21.64
CA GLN A 673 0.28 -9.83 -21.27
C GLN A 673 1.45 -10.78 -21.51
N ASP A 674 2.48 -10.27 -22.17
CA ASP A 674 3.73 -10.99 -22.35
C ASP A 674 4.48 -11.04 -21.00
N GLU A 675 4.42 -12.16 -20.31
CA GLU A 675 5.32 -12.42 -19.17
C GLU A 675 6.64 -12.96 -19.71
N ILE A 676 7.39 -12.07 -20.35
CA ILE A 676 8.67 -12.41 -21.00
C ILE A 676 9.68 -12.99 -19.99
N HIS A 677 9.58 -12.62 -18.72
CA HIS A 677 10.50 -13.08 -17.67
C HIS A 677 10.28 -14.55 -17.28
N ALA A 678 9.11 -15.14 -17.54
CA ALA A 678 8.83 -16.54 -17.21
C ALA A 678 9.16 -17.51 -18.33
N GLY A 679 9.60 -17.02 -19.51
CA GLY A 679 9.92 -17.87 -20.66
C GLY A 679 8.74 -18.68 -21.21
N GLN A 680 7.51 -18.37 -20.80
CA GLN A 680 6.29 -19.04 -21.25
C GLN A 680 5.65 -18.26 -22.40
N SER A 681 5.11 -18.99 -23.38
CA SER A 681 4.35 -18.33 -24.45
C SER A 681 3.04 -17.78 -23.90
N THR A 682 2.57 -16.66 -24.46
CA THR A 682 1.26 -16.04 -24.10
C THR A 682 0.11 -17.05 -24.17
N PHE A 683 0.15 -17.98 -25.12
CA PHE A 683 -0.82 -19.05 -25.23
C PHE A 683 -0.77 -20.05 -24.06
N MET A 684 0.43 -20.40 -23.58
CA MET A 684 0.56 -21.31 -22.42
C MET A 684 0.03 -20.65 -21.16
N VAL A 685 0.32 -19.37 -20.91
CA VAL A 685 -0.23 -18.60 -19.78
C VAL A 685 -1.75 -18.57 -19.86
N GLU A 686 -2.30 -18.31 -21.05
CA GLU A 686 -3.75 -18.34 -21.29
C GLU A 686 -4.36 -19.69 -20.94
N MET A 687 -3.76 -20.79 -21.38
CA MET A 687 -4.28 -22.14 -21.09
C MET A 687 -4.19 -22.49 -19.60
N ILE A 688 -3.17 -22.05 -18.90
CA ILE A 688 -3.05 -22.21 -17.44
C ILE A 688 -4.17 -21.44 -16.72
N GLU A 689 -4.44 -20.20 -17.11
CA GLU A 689 -5.52 -19.39 -16.53
C GLU A 689 -6.90 -20.02 -16.78
N VAL A 690 -7.17 -20.49 -18.02
CA VAL A 690 -8.42 -21.19 -18.37
C VAL A 690 -8.54 -22.50 -17.56
N ALA A 691 -7.47 -23.28 -17.46
CA ALA A 691 -7.48 -24.50 -16.66
C ALA A 691 -7.79 -24.21 -15.18
N ASN A 692 -7.17 -23.18 -14.61
CA ASN A 692 -7.47 -22.75 -13.24
C ASN A 692 -8.95 -22.40 -13.06
N ILE A 693 -9.54 -21.67 -14.01
CA ILE A 693 -10.97 -21.34 -13.99
C ILE A 693 -11.82 -22.59 -14.01
N LEU A 694 -11.57 -23.50 -14.96
CA LEU A 694 -12.39 -24.72 -15.13
C LEU A 694 -12.29 -25.69 -13.96
N HIS A 695 -11.16 -25.72 -13.24
CA HIS A 695 -10.98 -26.56 -12.05
C HIS A 695 -11.59 -25.99 -10.78
N HIS A 696 -11.69 -24.66 -10.64
CA HIS A 696 -12.07 -24.02 -9.38
C HIS A 696 -13.40 -23.27 -9.40
N ALA A 697 -13.97 -23.00 -10.57
CA ALA A 697 -15.28 -22.35 -10.66
C ALA A 697 -16.42 -23.26 -10.17
N THR A 698 -17.47 -22.65 -9.66
CA THR A 698 -18.69 -23.29 -9.18
C THR A 698 -19.90 -22.76 -9.97
N SER A 699 -21.08 -23.33 -9.73
CA SER A 699 -22.32 -22.81 -10.33
C SER A 699 -22.71 -21.40 -9.86
N ARG A 700 -22.11 -20.92 -8.79
CA ARG A 700 -22.32 -19.58 -8.23
C ARG A 700 -21.21 -18.57 -8.64
N SER A 701 -20.26 -19.01 -9.45
CA SER A 701 -19.17 -18.15 -9.92
C SER A 701 -19.62 -17.26 -11.08
N LEU A 702 -18.94 -16.12 -11.24
CA LEU A 702 -19.06 -15.25 -12.42
C LEU A 702 -17.78 -15.35 -13.25
N LEU A 703 -17.90 -15.81 -14.48
CA LEU A 703 -16.78 -16.00 -15.39
C LEU A 703 -16.76 -14.90 -16.46
N ILE A 704 -15.62 -14.25 -16.59
CA ILE A 704 -15.35 -13.20 -17.57
C ILE A 704 -14.24 -13.70 -18.48
N LEU A 705 -14.63 -14.13 -19.68
CA LEU A 705 -13.74 -14.76 -20.66
C LEU A 705 -13.66 -13.89 -21.91
N ASP A 706 -12.49 -13.32 -22.18
CA ASP A 706 -12.27 -12.40 -23.29
C ASP A 706 -11.19 -12.94 -24.23
N GLU A 707 -11.56 -13.17 -25.48
CA GLU A 707 -10.71 -13.60 -26.59
C GLU A 707 -9.89 -14.89 -26.32
N ILE A 708 -10.52 -15.95 -25.82
CA ILE A 708 -9.87 -17.26 -25.63
C ILE A 708 -9.50 -17.87 -26.98
N GLY A 709 -8.29 -18.46 -27.07
CA GLY A 709 -7.78 -19.15 -28.25
C GLY A 709 -7.04 -18.24 -29.24
N ARG A 710 -6.81 -16.97 -28.91
CA ARG A 710 -6.15 -16.01 -29.82
C ARG A 710 -4.66 -16.27 -30.05
N GLY A 711 -3.99 -16.92 -29.12
CA GLY A 711 -2.54 -17.14 -29.14
C GLY A 711 -2.07 -18.33 -30.04
N THR A 712 -2.96 -18.99 -30.79
CA THR A 712 -2.66 -20.16 -31.63
C THR A 712 -3.30 -20.06 -33.02
N SER A 713 -3.27 -21.14 -33.82
CA SER A 713 -3.91 -21.14 -35.11
C SER A 713 -5.44 -20.96 -34.98
N THR A 714 -6.08 -20.37 -36.00
CA THR A 714 -7.51 -20.06 -35.94
C THR A 714 -8.37 -21.29 -35.64
N TYR A 715 -8.09 -22.42 -36.28
CA TYR A 715 -8.87 -23.66 -36.04
C TYR A 715 -8.67 -24.25 -34.67
N ASP A 716 -7.43 -24.25 -34.13
CA ASP A 716 -7.15 -24.71 -32.76
C ASP A 716 -7.82 -23.80 -31.75
N GLY A 717 -7.71 -22.46 -31.96
CA GLY A 717 -8.32 -21.45 -31.09
C GLY A 717 -9.84 -21.57 -31.01
N VAL A 718 -10.53 -21.69 -32.17
CA VAL A 718 -11.99 -21.91 -32.21
C VAL A 718 -12.35 -23.22 -31.53
N SER A 719 -11.61 -24.29 -31.78
CA SER A 719 -11.91 -25.63 -31.23
C SER A 719 -11.79 -25.64 -29.69
N ILE A 720 -10.76 -24.98 -29.15
CA ILE A 720 -10.58 -24.84 -27.71
C ILE A 720 -11.69 -23.98 -27.09
N ALA A 721 -11.97 -22.81 -27.69
CA ALA A 721 -13.00 -21.91 -27.20
C ALA A 721 -14.39 -22.58 -27.20
N TRP A 722 -14.71 -23.32 -28.26
CA TRP A 722 -15.93 -24.12 -28.39
C TRP A 722 -16.03 -25.16 -27.26
N ALA A 723 -15.00 -25.98 -27.08
CA ALA A 723 -14.95 -27.01 -26.07
C ALA A 723 -15.05 -26.45 -24.64
N VAL A 724 -14.45 -25.27 -24.37
CA VAL A 724 -14.56 -24.56 -23.09
C VAL A 724 -16.02 -24.16 -22.80
N VAL A 725 -16.71 -23.59 -23.78
CA VAL A 725 -18.14 -23.21 -23.62
C VAL A 725 -19.01 -24.43 -23.39
N GLU A 726 -18.82 -25.53 -24.16
CA GLU A 726 -19.55 -26.79 -23.97
C GLU A 726 -19.27 -27.38 -22.57
N TYR A 727 -18.02 -27.38 -22.12
CA TYR A 727 -17.64 -27.88 -20.81
C TYR A 727 -18.32 -27.10 -19.69
N ILE A 728 -18.27 -25.77 -19.72
CA ILE A 728 -18.93 -24.90 -18.72
C ILE A 728 -20.44 -25.17 -18.70
N HIS A 729 -21.07 -25.28 -19.86
CA HIS A 729 -22.52 -25.50 -19.97
C HIS A 729 -22.95 -26.86 -19.45
N ASN A 730 -22.22 -27.92 -19.81
CA ASN A 730 -22.64 -29.32 -19.60
C ASN A 730 -22.20 -29.89 -18.26
N HIS A 731 -21.18 -29.31 -17.63
CA HIS A 731 -20.66 -29.82 -16.35
C HIS A 731 -21.61 -29.49 -15.19
N PRO A 732 -22.17 -30.48 -14.48
CA PRO A 732 -23.24 -30.26 -13.48
C PRO A 732 -22.90 -29.31 -12.34
N GLN A 733 -21.62 -29.31 -11.91
CA GLN A 733 -21.15 -28.47 -10.79
C GLN A 733 -20.64 -27.11 -11.23
N LEU A 734 -20.44 -26.88 -12.53
CA LEU A 734 -19.83 -25.67 -13.04
C LEU A 734 -20.89 -24.65 -13.51
N ARG A 735 -21.64 -24.91 -14.49
CA ARG A 735 -22.75 -24.11 -15.10
C ARG A 735 -22.88 -22.66 -14.57
N ALA A 736 -21.71 -22.00 -14.52
CA ALA A 736 -21.55 -20.64 -13.98
C ALA A 736 -22.07 -19.58 -14.95
N LYS A 737 -22.49 -18.44 -14.41
CA LYS A 737 -22.78 -17.26 -15.25
C LYS A 737 -21.51 -16.83 -15.95
N THR A 738 -21.53 -16.88 -17.27
CA THR A 738 -20.37 -16.64 -18.11
C THR A 738 -20.64 -15.57 -19.15
N LEU A 739 -19.80 -14.54 -19.16
CA LEU A 739 -19.72 -13.55 -20.22
C LEU A 739 -18.50 -13.89 -21.09
N PHE A 740 -18.75 -14.33 -22.32
CA PHE A 740 -17.72 -14.81 -23.23
C PHE A 740 -17.61 -13.88 -24.42
N ALA A 741 -16.63 -12.99 -24.45
CA ALA A 741 -16.39 -12.13 -25.60
C ALA A 741 -15.42 -12.83 -26.57
N THR A 742 -15.74 -12.77 -27.83
CA THR A 742 -14.97 -13.42 -28.90
C THR A 742 -15.08 -12.67 -30.21
N HIS A 743 -14.10 -12.90 -31.07
CA HIS A 743 -14.15 -12.51 -32.48
C HIS A 743 -14.42 -13.73 -33.40
N TYR A 744 -14.52 -14.94 -32.83
CA TYR A 744 -14.89 -16.14 -33.55
C TYR A 744 -16.42 -16.19 -33.75
N HIS A 745 -16.87 -15.88 -34.97
CA HIS A 745 -18.32 -15.89 -35.30
C HIS A 745 -18.89 -17.30 -35.26
N GLU A 746 -18.08 -18.34 -35.47
CA GLU A 746 -18.46 -19.74 -35.42
C GLU A 746 -19.06 -20.13 -34.05
N LEU A 747 -18.59 -19.53 -32.96
CA LEU A 747 -19.11 -19.79 -31.64
C LEU A 747 -20.58 -19.41 -31.46
N THR A 748 -21.12 -18.52 -32.31
CA THR A 748 -22.53 -18.12 -32.22
C THR A 748 -23.46 -19.31 -32.50
N GLN A 749 -23.01 -20.33 -33.24
CA GLN A 749 -23.78 -21.54 -33.50
C GLN A 749 -24.07 -22.35 -32.23
N LEU A 750 -23.29 -22.17 -31.15
CA LEU A 750 -23.50 -22.86 -29.87
C LEU A 750 -24.89 -22.55 -29.27
N ALA A 751 -25.46 -21.39 -29.55
CA ALA A 751 -26.78 -21.02 -29.07
C ALA A 751 -27.90 -21.89 -29.70
N ASP A 752 -27.66 -22.51 -30.86
CA ASP A 752 -28.60 -23.42 -31.52
C ASP A 752 -28.63 -24.82 -30.88
N PHE A 753 -27.53 -25.21 -30.23
CA PHE A 753 -27.35 -26.55 -29.67
C PHE A 753 -27.43 -26.60 -28.13
N LEU A 754 -27.08 -25.49 -27.47
CA LEU A 754 -27.00 -25.39 -26.01
C LEU A 754 -28.08 -24.45 -25.47
N PRO A 755 -29.11 -24.94 -24.78
CA PRO A 755 -30.28 -24.13 -24.38
C PRO A 755 -29.95 -23.01 -23.39
N GLY A 756 -28.84 -23.11 -22.70
CA GLY A 756 -28.36 -22.07 -21.76
C GLY A 756 -27.42 -21.02 -22.36
N VAL A 757 -27.17 -21.06 -23.66
CA VAL A 757 -26.30 -20.11 -24.37
C VAL A 757 -27.12 -19.09 -25.15
N ARG A 758 -26.76 -17.82 -25.10
CA ARG A 758 -27.38 -16.73 -25.86
C ARG A 758 -26.32 -15.89 -26.55
N ASN A 759 -26.65 -15.44 -27.78
CA ASN A 759 -25.78 -14.56 -28.54
C ASN A 759 -26.14 -13.09 -28.35
N TYR A 760 -25.11 -12.30 -28.23
CA TYR A 760 -25.16 -10.84 -28.16
C TYR A 760 -24.08 -10.24 -29.07
N ASN A 761 -24.30 -9.00 -29.49
CA ASN A 761 -23.28 -8.27 -30.26
C ASN A 761 -23.26 -6.79 -29.85
N VAL A 762 -22.18 -6.12 -30.23
CA VAL A 762 -22.08 -4.67 -30.08
C VAL A 762 -22.80 -3.99 -31.24
N ALA A 763 -23.74 -3.13 -30.94
CA ALA A 763 -24.48 -2.36 -31.95
C ALA A 763 -23.51 -1.43 -32.70
N VAL A 764 -23.64 -1.48 -34.02
CA VAL A 764 -22.87 -0.69 -34.98
C VAL A 764 -23.84 0.01 -35.92
N THR A 765 -23.55 1.27 -36.24
CA THR A 765 -24.28 1.98 -37.30
C THR A 765 -23.32 2.40 -38.41
N GLU A 766 -23.79 2.33 -39.64
CA GLU A 766 -23.04 2.81 -40.80
C GLU A 766 -23.63 4.16 -41.20
N ALA A 767 -22.85 5.22 -41.12
CA ALA A 767 -23.22 6.57 -41.52
C ALA A 767 -22.15 7.12 -42.48
N ASP A 768 -22.56 7.53 -43.68
CA ASP A 768 -21.72 8.13 -44.73
C ASP A 768 -20.46 7.29 -45.08
N GLY A 769 -20.61 5.96 -45.08
CA GLY A 769 -19.49 5.04 -45.35
C GLY A 769 -18.49 4.87 -44.22
N ASN A 770 -18.77 5.48 -43.06
CA ASN A 770 -18.01 5.28 -41.82
C ASN A 770 -18.80 4.43 -40.83
N VAL A 771 -18.06 3.58 -40.11
CA VAL A 771 -18.62 2.73 -39.05
C VAL A 771 -18.52 3.46 -37.71
N VAL A 772 -19.67 3.63 -37.05
CA VAL A 772 -19.74 4.22 -35.71
C VAL A 772 -20.18 3.13 -34.74
N PHE A 773 -19.32 2.89 -33.73
CA PHE A 773 -19.64 1.96 -32.65
C PHE A 773 -20.54 2.65 -31.62
N LEU A 774 -21.72 2.09 -31.41
CA LEU A 774 -22.68 2.65 -30.45
C LEU A 774 -22.37 2.24 -29.00
N HIS A 775 -21.41 1.37 -28.78
CA HIS A 775 -21.02 0.82 -27.45
C HIS A 775 -22.22 0.22 -26.69
N LYS A 776 -23.27 -0.15 -27.34
CA LYS A 776 -24.47 -0.80 -26.79
C LYS A 776 -24.47 -2.28 -27.15
N ILE A 777 -24.64 -3.13 -26.13
CA ILE A 777 -24.78 -4.59 -26.32
C ILE A 777 -26.24 -4.91 -26.59
N ILE A 778 -26.50 -5.62 -27.68
CA ILE A 778 -27.84 -6.01 -28.12
C ILE A 778 -27.94 -7.52 -28.36
N PRO A 779 -29.11 -8.16 -28.20
CA PRO A 779 -29.31 -9.56 -28.53
C PRO A 779 -29.06 -9.86 -30.00
N GLY A 780 -28.51 -11.05 -30.29
CA GLY A 780 -28.25 -11.55 -31.65
C GLY A 780 -26.74 -11.68 -31.93
N GLY A 781 -26.40 -12.39 -33.00
CA GLY A 781 -25.01 -12.51 -33.51
C GLY A 781 -24.64 -11.34 -34.41
N ALA A 782 -23.35 -11.00 -34.51
CA ALA A 782 -22.86 -10.04 -35.49
C ALA A 782 -22.73 -10.71 -36.86
N ASP A 783 -23.30 -10.10 -37.89
CA ASP A 783 -23.30 -10.65 -39.25
C ASP A 783 -21.98 -10.40 -40.01
N ARG A 784 -21.12 -9.47 -39.52
CA ARG A 784 -19.88 -9.06 -40.23
C ARG A 784 -18.77 -8.73 -39.29
N SER A 785 -17.52 -8.94 -39.77
CA SER A 785 -16.32 -8.44 -39.14
C SER A 785 -16.04 -7.00 -39.61
N TYR A 786 -15.67 -6.12 -38.69
CA TYR A 786 -15.34 -4.70 -38.96
C TYR A 786 -13.85 -4.39 -38.81
N GLY A 787 -12.96 -5.41 -38.82
CA GLY A 787 -11.53 -5.24 -38.61
C GLY A 787 -10.88 -4.29 -39.62
N ILE A 788 -11.28 -4.31 -40.88
CA ILE A 788 -10.77 -3.41 -41.92
C ILE A 788 -11.18 -1.96 -41.66
N HIS A 789 -12.38 -1.71 -41.16
CA HIS A 789 -12.82 -0.37 -40.77
C HIS A 789 -12.04 0.17 -39.56
N VAL A 790 -11.74 -0.69 -38.58
CA VAL A 790 -10.89 -0.32 -37.44
C VAL A 790 -9.47 0.03 -37.91
N ALA A 791 -8.94 -0.72 -38.86
CA ALA A 791 -7.63 -0.43 -39.47
C ALA A 791 -7.62 0.91 -40.22
N GLN A 792 -8.74 1.24 -40.88
CA GLN A 792 -8.93 2.56 -41.51
C GLN A 792 -8.96 3.69 -40.49
N LEU A 793 -9.70 3.51 -39.39
CA LEU A 793 -9.77 4.48 -38.28
C LEU A 793 -8.39 4.67 -37.60
N ALA A 794 -7.59 3.61 -37.54
CA ALA A 794 -6.22 3.66 -37.03
C ALA A 794 -5.23 4.36 -37.98
N GLY A 795 -5.68 4.76 -39.17
CA GLY A 795 -4.86 5.52 -40.12
C GLY A 795 -3.99 4.66 -41.05
N LEU A 796 -4.30 3.36 -41.24
CA LEU A 796 -3.58 2.54 -42.23
C LEU A 796 -3.71 3.16 -43.61
N PRO A 797 -2.67 3.08 -44.48
CA PRO A 797 -2.70 3.62 -45.83
C PRO A 797 -3.86 3.05 -46.67
N ARG A 798 -4.53 3.91 -47.39
CA ARG A 798 -5.71 3.55 -48.23
C ARG A 798 -5.50 2.35 -49.17
N PRO A 799 -4.30 2.21 -49.83
CA PRO A 799 -4.08 1.04 -50.69
C PRO A 799 -4.07 -0.28 -49.91
N VAL A 800 -3.58 -0.27 -48.65
CA VAL A 800 -3.57 -1.46 -47.79
C VAL A 800 -5.01 -1.83 -47.40
N ILE A 801 -5.85 -0.83 -47.07
CA ILE A 801 -7.25 -1.03 -46.71
C ILE A 801 -8.04 -1.60 -47.92
N GLN A 802 -7.85 -1.03 -49.09
CA GLN A 802 -8.51 -1.53 -50.34
C GLN A 802 -8.10 -2.97 -50.62
N ARG A 803 -6.80 -3.27 -50.54
CA ARG A 803 -6.35 -4.65 -50.80
C ARG A 803 -6.83 -5.63 -49.74
N ALA A 804 -6.88 -5.23 -48.46
CA ALA A 804 -7.44 -6.06 -47.41
C ALA A 804 -8.94 -6.39 -47.68
N ALA A 805 -9.73 -5.41 -48.14
CA ALA A 805 -11.13 -5.62 -48.48
C ALA A 805 -11.33 -6.58 -49.66
N GLU A 806 -10.47 -6.50 -50.71
CA GLU A 806 -10.46 -7.42 -51.83
C GLU A 806 -10.14 -8.86 -51.38
N ILE A 807 -9.07 -9.02 -50.56
CA ILE A 807 -8.66 -10.34 -50.01
C ILE A 807 -9.78 -10.92 -49.15
N MET A 808 -10.41 -10.11 -48.30
CA MET A 808 -11.51 -10.56 -47.46
C MET A 808 -12.67 -11.08 -48.27
N SER A 809 -13.08 -10.34 -49.35
CA SER A 809 -14.14 -10.77 -50.28
C SER A 809 -13.79 -12.06 -51.03
N GLU A 810 -12.51 -12.29 -51.33
CA GLU A 810 -12.05 -13.54 -51.98
C GLU A 810 -12.09 -14.71 -50.97
N LEU A 811 -11.70 -14.48 -49.70
CA LEU A 811 -11.77 -15.49 -48.65
C LEU A 811 -13.21 -15.88 -48.32
N GLU A 812 -14.12 -14.92 -48.19
CA GLU A 812 -15.54 -15.16 -47.95
C GLU A 812 -16.20 -15.98 -49.06
N LYS A 813 -15.84 -15.74 -50.32
CA LYS A 813 -16.32 -16.52 -51.47
C LYS A 813 -15.76 -17.93 -51.55
N SER A 814 -14.63 -18.18 -50.96
CA SER A 814 -13.90 -19.48 -51.03
C SER A 814 -14.11 -20.35 -49.80
N SER A 815 -15.00 -19.98 -48.86
CA SER A 815 -15.30 -20.78 -47.68
C SER A 815 -15.81 -22.18 -48.07
N GLY A 816 -14.91 -23.15 -48.05
CA GLY A 816 -15.13 -24.56 -48.40
C GLY A 816 -14.08 -25.20 -49.31
N GLN A 817 -13.15 -24.43 -49.94
CA GLN A 817 -12.02 -24.95 -50.71
C GLN A 817 -10.71 -24.29 -50.28
N ALA A 818 -9.62 -25.03 -50.34
CA ALA A 818 -8.28 -24.50 -50.03
C ALA A 818 -8.01 -23.22 -50.84
N VAL A 819 -7.82 -22.09 -50.14
CA VAL A 819 -7.62 -20.78 -50.77
C VAL A 819 -6.31 -20.75 -51.53
N ARG A 820 -6.40 -20.72 -52.90
CA ARG A 820 -5.27 -20.33 -53.72
C ARG A 820 -5.38 -18.84 -54.03
N ILE A 821 -4.65 -18.02 -53.26
CA ILE A 821 -4.51 -16.60 -53.58
C ILE A 821 -3.77 -16.47 -54.90
N ASN A 822 -4.41 -15.88 -55.92
CA ASN A 822 -3.82 -15.71 -57.23
C ASN A 822 -2.68 -14.63 -57.16
N PRO A 823 -1.42 -14.97 -57.35
CA PRO A 823 -0.33 -13.99 -57.20
C PRO A 823 -0.30 -12.95 -58.34
N GLN A 824 -1.14 -13.12 -59.40
CA GLN A 824 -1.15 -12.18 -60.54
C GLN A 824 -1.85 -10.85 -60.22
N SER A 825 -2.73 -10.78 -59.26
CA SER A 825 -3.31 -9.48 -58.81
C SER A 825 -2.36 -8.67 -57.90
N ALA A 826 -1.29 -9.25 -57.40
CA ALA A 826 -0.25 -8.57 -56.58
C ALA A 826 0.74 -7.73 -57.37
N GLN A 827 0.70 -7.83 -58.75
CA GLN A 827 1.66 -7.11 -59.62
C GLN A 827 1.28 -5.66 -59.92
N GLN A 828 0.17 -5.15 -59.40
CA GLN A 828 -0.24 -3.76 -59.71
C GLN A 828 -0.37 -2.83 -58.49
N VAL A 829 0.14 -3.24 -57.35
CA VAL A 829 0.43 -2.28 -56.31
C VAL A 829 1.90 -1.91 -56.45
N ALA A 830 2.16 -0.91 -57.28
CA ALA A 830 3.44 -0.25 -57.33
C ALA A 830 3.70 0.33 -55.93
N LEU A 831 4.48 -0.37 -55.10
CA LEU A 831 5.23 0.18 -53.99
C LEU A 831 6.30 1.13 -54.50
N PHE A 832 5.88 2.18 -55.20
CA PHE A 832 6.73 3.34 -55.34
C PHE A 832 6.39 4.22 -54.14
N PRO A 833 7.35 4.60 -53.30
CA PRO A 833 7.21 5.79 -52.57
C PRO A 833 6.84 6.86 -53.61
N GLU A 834 5.75 7.62 -53.43
CA GLU A 834 5.54 8.88 -54.12
C GLU A 834 6.74 9.75 -53.73
N THR A 835 7.84 9.63 -54.52
CA THR A 835 8.91 10.62 -54.53
C THR A 835 8.16 11.90 -54.90
N ASN A 836 8.08 12.82 -53.94
CA ASN A 836 7.50 14.11 -54.23
C ASN A 836 8.37 14.73 -55.33
N PRO A 837 7.84 14.99 -56.54
CA PRO A 837 8.61 15.48 -57.69
C PRO A 837 9.48 16.72 -57.34
N LEU A 838 9.11 17.46 -56.34
CA LEU A 838 9.89 18.56 -55.77
C LEU A 838 11.18 18.10 -55.10
N ILE A 839 11.20 16.92 -54.48
CA ILE A 839 12.42 16.35 -53.85
C ILE A 839 13.40 15.87 -54.93
N ASP A 840 12.90 15.25 -55.96
CA ASP A 840 13.74 14.83 -57.11
C ASP A 840 14.37 16.01 -57.86
N GLU A 841 13.68 17.15 -57.90
CA GLU A 841 14.21 18.40 -58.47
C GLU A 841 15.21 19.07 -57.52
N LEU A 842 14.97 18.99 -56.20
CA LEU A 842 15.86 19.52 -55.17
C LEU A 842 17.21 18.74 -55.10
N GLU A 843 17.17 17.42 -55.29
CA GLU A 843 18.37 16.57 -55.29
C GLU A 843 19.29 16.83 -56.50
N LYS A 844 18.72 17.35 -57.60
CA LYS A 844 19.50 17.68 -58.82
C LYS A 844 20.15 19.04 -58.76
N LEU A 845 19.85 19.88 -57.77
CA LEU A 845 20.34 21.24 -57.62
C LEU A 845 21.69 21.30 -56.87
N ASP A 846 22.72 21.83 -57.52
CA ASP A 846 23.97 22.13 -56.86
C ASP A 846 23.88 23.52 -56.17
N MET A 847 23.55 23.51 -54.87
CA MET A 847 23.38 24.70 -54.06
C MET A 847 24.61 25.61 -54.01
N ASN A 848 25.82 25.09 -54.29
CA ASN A 848 27.06 25.88 -54.24
C ASN A 848 27.32 26.67 -55.53
N SER A 849 26.63 26.33 -56.61
CA SER A 849 26.78 26.97 -57.91
C SER A 849 25.71 28.05 -58.21
N LEU A 850 24.68 28.17 -57.32
CA LEU A 850 23.54 29.07 -57.55
C LEU A 850 23.76 30.46 -56.95
N SER A 851 23.50 31.48 -57.74
CA SER A 851 23.38 32.84 -57.22
C SER A 851 22.04 33.04 -56.47
N PRO A 852 21.96 34.03 -55.54
CA PRO A 852 20.71 34.27 -54.81
C PRO A 852 19.51 34.59 -55.71
N ILE A 853 19.71 35.23 -56.87
CA ILE A 853 18.65 35.54 -57.81
C ILE A 853 18.17 34.30 -58.54
N GLU A 854 19.05 33.40 -58.91
CA GLU A 854 18.69 32.12 -59.55
C GLU A 854 17.96 31.21 -58.59
N ALA A 855 18.38 31.14 -57.32
CA ALA A 855 17.68 30.40 -56.28
C ALA A 855 16.26 30.91 -56.08
N LEU A 856 16.05 32.23 -56.08
CA LEU A 856 14.72 32.84 -55.94
C LEU A 856 13.82 32.54 -57.15
N ASN A 857 14.37 32.54 -58.36
CA ASN A 857 13.66 32.21 -59.58
C ASN A 857 13.25 30.73 -59.60
N ILE A 858 14.10 29.80 -59.20
CA ILE A 858 13.79 28.39 -59.09
C ILE A 858 12.69 28.13 -58.06
N LEU A 859 12.76 28.81 -56.88
CA LEU A 859 11.71 28.69 -55.89
C LEU A 859 10.36 29.22 -56.41
N PHE A 860 10.38 30.30 -57.19
CA PHE A 860 9.15 30.90 -57.79
C PHE A 860 8.57 29.96 -58.89
N GLU A 861 9.42 29.30 -59.69
CA GLU A 861 9.04 28.30 -60.67
C GLU A 861 8.45 27.06 -59.99
N TRP A 862 9.06 26.58 -58.89
CA TRP A 862 8.51 25.49 -58.09
C TRP A 862 7.17 25.81 -57.44
N GLN A 863 7.05 27.01 -56.88
CA GLN A 863 5.76 27.47 -56.34
C GLN A 863 4.66 27.42 -57.41
N ARG A 864 4.97 27.93 -58.61
CA ARG A 864 4.01 27.94 -59.72
C ARG A 864 3.74 26.57 -60.29
N HIS A 865 4.72 25.70 -60.35
CA HIS A 865 4.58 24.37 -60.95
C HIS A 865 3.94 23.35 -59.99
N PHE A 866 4.21 23.41 -58.69
CA PHE A 866 3.77 22.41 -57.72
C PHE A 866 2.60 22.87 -56.86
N LEU A 867 2.34 24.17 -56.69
CA LEU A 867 1.22 24.68 -55.88
C LEU A 867 0.03 25.16 -56.72
N ASP A 868 0.20 25.69 -57.96
CA ASP A 868 -0.89 26.16 -58.81
C ASP A 868 -1.66 25.00 -59.47
N LYS A 869 -1.28 23.71 -59.36
CA LYS A 869 -2.01 22.56 -59.84
C LYS A 869 -3.06 22.06 -58.87
N LYS A 870 -3.39 22.79 -57.81
CA LYS A 870 -4.54 22.53 -56.91
C LYS A 870 -5.69 23.51 -57.16
N LYS A 871 -6.16 23.58 -58.44
CA LYS A 871 -7.53 24.05 -58.72
C LYS A 871 -8.25 23.00 -59.58
#